data_d13724d67500f34de6ee649bed5e18b3
#
_entry.id   d13724d67500f34de6ee649bed5e18b3
#
_cell.length_a   1.000
_cell.length_b   1.000
_cell.length_c   1.000
_cell.angle_alpha   90.00
_cell.angle_beta   90.00
_cell.angle_gamma   90.00
#
_symmetry.space_group_name_H-M   'P 1'
#
loop_
_entity.id
_entity.type
_entity.pdbx_description
1 polymer ?
#
loop_
_entity_poly.entity_id
_entity_poly.type
_entity_poly.pdbx_seq_one_letter_code
_entity_poly.pdbx_strand_id
1 'polypeptide(L)'
;MSEAKVRIRVAHNAMHLPVVALRGLVVFPNNVVHFEVGRQKSIAAIEAAMHANSNIFLIAQKDMETEEPTAQDLYAYGVISEIKQVLRVSEDLVKVLVEGKSRAKLLDLDASGKYLQADVRPAPVRGVAPDKRTQTEALVRSLKECFEEYLSYSPQISKDVVYNIVSSDNPLYLSEYMPANLLLKYEDKQTILQENSIPSRLEKLLLVMRQECEVLAIEKELDDKVNVQMDKNQRDYYLREQMHIISEELGDAEDTRAEAEKYAQKIQDLHLDAASEEKLLKECERLGKMAGNQAEISVIRSYLDTVIGLPWHTFTKDDLNQAHARKVLDHDHYGLEKVKERILEILAVRQLNTDVKGQIICLVGPPGVGKTSIARSVAACMGRNFARMSLGGVHDEAEIRGHRRTYIGAMPGRIISAINTAKSSNPVILLDEIDKLAGDYRGDPSSALLEVLDPEQNKTFKDNYLDIPFDLSNVLFITTANDASHIPGPLYDRMDVIELPSYTRVEKFNIARRHLLPKQLKNNGLESRVTMAPAALYEIIDGYTREAGVRTLERTITAVLRKCAQKIAAGEKDKINVTPAMVKAMLGPEKVKPTFISRADAVGIANGLAWTSVGGEMLPIEVSIIPSGSGKVEITGSLGDVMKESAHLALTYARVHAETYHIAPDKFKNTDIHIHAPEGAVPKDGPSAGVTLTTALISALSEIPVRHDLAMTGEITLHGNVLPIGGLKEKSMAAFREGISTVLIPEANKPDLYEVDEEVKKAVKFIPVSDLSQVLKHALILPAASAAHKRTMPQATQLIATEQSTAKEPAAVM
;
A
#
# COMPACT_ATOMS: atom_id res chain seq x y z
N MET A 1 26.37 -42.71 27.05
CA MET A 1 27.07 -43.45 25.98
C MET A 1 26.73 -42.73 24.68
N SER A 2 27.63 -41.95 24.26
CA SER A 2 28.27 -41.74 23.00
C SER A 2 27.33 -41.79 21.76
N GLU A 3 26.82 -40.63 21.34
CA GLU A 3 26.37 -40.40 19.98
C GLU A 3 27.60 -40.13 19.10
N ALA A 4 27.89 -41.11 18.25
CA ALA A 4 28.97 -41.03 17.30
C ALA A 4 28.59 -40.04 16.19
N LYS A 5 29.23 -38.89 16.17
CA LYS A 5 29.25 -38.01 14.99
C LYS A 5 29.85 -38.77 13.81
N VAL A 6 29.02 -39.14 12.85
CA VAL A 6 29.47 -39.59 11.53
C VAL A 6 30.09 -38.36 10.81
N ARG A 7 31.40 -38.19 10.90
CA ARG A 7 32.16 -37.28 10.04
C ARG A 7 32.20 -37.90 8.64
N ILE A 8 31.35 -37.39 7.77
CA ILE A 8 31.42 -37.64 6.30
C ILE A 8 32.80 -37.17 5.84
N ARG A 9 33.55 -38.04 5.16
CA ARG A 9 34.82 -37.72 4.51
C ARG A 9 34.65 -36.50 3.63
N VAL A 10 35.27 -35.38 3.98
CA VAL A 10 35.43 -34.21 3.14
C VAL A 10 36.22 -34.65 1.90
N ALA A 11 35.58 -34.54 0.75
CA ALA A 11 36.22 -34.86 -0.54
C ALA A 11 37.43 -33.93 -0.76
N HIS A 12 38.56 -34.47 -1.14
CA HIS A 12 39.77 -33.72 -1.54
C HIS A 12 39.38 -32.73 -2.65
N ASN A 13 39.20 -31.44 -2.36
CA ASN A 13 38.91 -30.27 -3.17
C ASN A 13 37.64 -29.47 -2.77
N ALA A 14 37.16 -29.60 -1.58
CA ALA A 14 36.13 -28.70 -1.07
C ALA A 14 36.74 -27.34 -0.65
N MET A 15 36.13 -26.25 -1.05
CA MET A 15 36.49 -24.87 -0.63
C MET A 15 35.46 -24.35 0.32
N HIS A 16 35.90 -23.74 1.40
CA HIS A 16 35.03 -23.08 2.37
C HIS A 16 34.97 -21.59 2.04
N LEU A 17 33.79 -21.08 1.63
CA LEU A 17 33.63 -19.72 1.13
C LEU A 17 32.44 -19.00 1.76
N PRO A 18 32.51 -17.68 1.96
CA PRO A 18 31.36 -16.86 2.24
C PRO A 18 30.32 -16.95 1.12
N VAL A 19 29.03 -16.90 1.46
CA VAL A 19 27.91 -17.09 0.53
C VAL A 19 27.02 -15.88 0.50
N VAL A 20 26.61 -15.45 -0.71
CA VAL A 20 25.48 -14.54 -0.90
C VAL A 20 24.40 -15.24 -1.70
N ALA A 21 23.21 -15.33 -1.11
CA ALA A 21 22.03 -15.84 -1.75
C ALA A 21 21.36 -14.72 -2.58
N LEU A 22 21.33 -14.89 -3.90
CA LEU A 22 20.81 -13.92 -4.87
C LEU A 22 19.33 -14.13 -5.12
N ARG A 23 18.57 -13.03 -5.20
CA ARG A 23 17.14 -13.02 -5.54
C ARG A 23 16.96 -12.65 -7.02
N GLY A 24 16.36 -13.54 -7.79
CA GLY A 24 16.06 -13.29 -9.21
C GLY A 24 17.26 -13.08 -10.12
N LEU A 25 18.48 -13.35 -9.66
CA LEU A 25 19.72 -13.16 -10.39
C LEU A 25 20.55 -14.45 -10.40
N VAL A 26 21.04 -14.82 -11.57
CA VAL A 26 21.98 -15.94 -11.75
C VAL A 26 23.26 -15.40 -12.38
N VAL A 27 24.38 -15.67 -11.73
CA VAL A 27 25.71 -15.31 -12.22
C VAL A 27 26.28 -16.46 -13.02
N PHE A 28 26.96 -16.14 -14.11
CA PHE A 28 27.66 -17.13 -14.93
C PHE A 28 29.18 -16.91 -14.87
N PRO A 29 30.01 -17.97 -15.12
CA PRO A 29 31.45 -17.83 -15.24
C PRO A 29 31.81 -16.83 -16.36
N ASN A 30 32.97 -16.17 -16.22
CA ASN A 30 33.49 -15.18 -17.16
C ASN A 30 32.56 -14.00 -17.45
N ASN A 31 31.60 -13.72 -16.57
CA ASN A 31 30.72 -12.58 -16.69
C ASN A 31 30.91 -11.62 -15.51
N VAL A 32 30.85 -10.33 -15.80
CA VAL A 32 30.91 -9.27 -14.80
C VAL A 32 29.50 -8.76 -14.54
N VAL A 33 29.10 -8.82 -13.29
CA VAL A 33 27.75 -8.44 -12.89
C VAL A 33 27.81 -7.50 -11.69
N HIS A 34 26.94 -6.50 -11.68
CA HIS A 34 26.71 -5.65 -10.50
C HIS A 34 25.33 -5.94 -9.91
N PHE A 35 25.26 -5.94 -8.61
CA PHE A 35 24.00 -6.10 -7.89
C PHE A 35 24.03 -5.37 -6.54
N GLU A 36 22.86 -5.13 -5.99
CA GLU A 36 22.69 -4.46 -4.71
C GLU A 36 22.39 -5.48 -3.61
N VAL A 37 22.96 -5.25 -2.44
CA VAL A 37 22.82 -6.11 -1.28
C VAL A 37 22.37 -5.27 -0.07
N GLY A 38 21.20 -5.63 0.46
CA GLY A 38 20.61 -4.96 1.64
C GLY A 38 20.52 -5.85 2.89
N ARG A 39 20.76 -7.18 2.76
CA ARG A 39 20.69 -8.07 3.93
C ARG A 39 21.97 -7.98 4.74
N GLN A 40 21.88 -7.77 6.04
CA GLN A 40 23.01 -7.66 6.95
C GLN A 40 23.94 -8.89 6.89
N LYS A 41 23.39 -10.11 6.85
CA LYS A 41 24.19 -11.35 6.69
C LYS A 41 24.94 -11.40 5.37
N SER A 42 24.38 -10.88 4.30
CA SER A 42 25.01 -10.83 2.98
C SER A 42 26.08 -9.74 2.89
N ILE A 43 25.86 -8.60 3.53
CA ILE A 43 26.87 -7.53 3.67
C ILE A 43 28.07 -8.05 4.46
N ALA A 44 27.83 -8.72 5.59
CA ALA A 44 28.89 -9.34 6.38
C ALA A 44 29.67 -10.43 5.62
N ALA A 45 29.00 -11.19 4.73
CA ALA A 45 29.67 -12.17 3.85
C ALA A 45 30.60 -11.49 2.85
N ILE A 46 30.18 -10.35 2.27
CA ILE A 46 30.99 -9.56 1.33
C ILE A 46 32.21 -8.97 2.05
N GLU A 47 32.03 -8.40 3.24
CA GLU A 47 33.14 -7.87 4.05
C GLU A 47 34.13 -8.97 4.42
N ALA A 48 33.65 -10.13 4.84
CA ALA A 48 34.50 -11.29 5.16
C ALA A 48 35.27 -11.78 3.92
N ALA A 49 34.64 -11.82 2.75
CA ALA A 49 35.30 -12.18 1.49
C ALA A 49 36.40 -11.17 1.11
N MET A 50 36.16 -9.86 1.28
CA MET A 50 37.14 -8.81 1.01
C MET A 50 38.37 -8.91 1.91
N HIS A 51 38.19 -9.28 3.18
CA HIS A 51 39.31 -9.48 4.12
C HIS A 51 40.09 -10.79 3.88
N ALA A 52 39.51 -11.76 3.18
CA ALA A 52 40.17 -13.01 2.84
C ALA A 52 40.87 -12.91 1.47
N ASN A 53 40.30 -13.51 0.44
CA ASN A 53 40.92 -13.59 -0.92
C ASN A 53 40.01 -12.97 -1.99
N SER A 54 39.08 -12.10 -1.63
CA SER A 54 38.05 -11.50 -2.49
C SER A 54 37.16 -12.52 -3.23
N ASN A 55 37.21 -13.80 -2.83
CA ASN A 55 36.38 -14.85 -3.41
C ASN A 55 35.09 -15.04 -2.59
N ILE A 56 33.99 -15.13 -3.29
CA ILE A 56 32.65 -15.30 -2.70
C ILE A 56 31.87 -16.33 -3.53
N PHE A 57 31.03 -17.11 -2.90
CA PHE A 57 30.13 -18.02 -3.60
C PHE A 57 28.76 -17.39 -3.77
N LEU A 58 28.36 -17.20 -5.02
CA LEU A 58 27.07 -16.63 -5.40
C LEU A 58 26.14 -17.73 -5.86
N ILE A 59 24.96 -17.79 -5.25
CA ILE A 59 23.98 -18.85 -5.51
C ILE A 59 22.56 -18.26 -5.50
N ALA A 60 21.73 -18.65 -6.48
CA ALA A 60 20.37 -18.16 -6.59
C ALA A 60 19.44 -18.87 -5.59
N GLN A 61 18.44 -18.13 -5.07
CA GLN A 61 17.34 -18.66 -4.30
C GLN A 61 16.26 -19.22 -5.23
N LYS A 62 15.52 -20.25 -4.76
CA LYS A 62 14.38 -20.81 -5.49
C LYS A 62 13.15 -19.93 -5.38
N ASP A 63 12.96 -19.32 -4.22
CA ASP A 63 11.87 -18.37 -3.95
C ASP A 63 12.46 -17.01 -3.57
N MET A 64 11.98 -15.95 -4.25
CA MET A 64 12.47 -14.59 -4.05
C MET A 64 11.98 -13.97 -2.73
N GLU A 65 10.88 -14.46 -2.17
CA GLU A 65 10.27 -13.90 -0.96
C GLU A 65 10.95 -14.36 0.33
N THR A 66 11.70 -15.47 0.27
CA THR A 66 12.38 -16.01 1.47
C THR A 66 13.45 -15.05 1.99
N GLU A 67 13.29 -14.53 3.20
CA GLU A 67 14.27 -13.59 3.79
C GLU A 67 15.53 -14.28 4.30
N GLU A 68 15.41 -15.40 5.04
CA GLU A 68 16.51 -16.19 5.55
C GLU A 68 16.56 -17.57 4.88
N PRO A 69 17.28 -17.71 3.77
CA PRO A 69 17.32 -18.96 3.02
C PRO A 69 18.14 -20.03 3.73
N THR A 70 17.57 -21.23 3.78
CA THR A 70 18.23 -22.46 4.21
C THR A 70 18.85 -23.20 3.01
N ALA A 71 19.56 -24.27 3.24
CA ALA A 71 20.13 -25.09 2.15
C ALA A 71 19.07 -25.66 1.20
N GLN A 72 17.80 -25.82 1.65
CA GLN A 72 16.71 -26.32 0.82
C GLN A 72 16.13 -25.23 -0.11
N ASP A 73 16.27 -23.97 0.27
CA ASP A 73 15.76 -22.81 -0.47
C ASP A 73 16.74 -22.34 -1.55
N LEU A 74 17.95 -22.89 -1.55
CA LEU A 74 18.98 -22.58 -2.53
C LEU A 74 19.03 -23.64 -3.65
N TYR A 75 19.49 -23.23 -4.82
CA TYR A 75 19.79 -24.15 -5.89
C TYR A 75 21.07 -24.96 -5.57
N ALA A 76 21.26 -26.10 -6.25
CA ALA A 76 22.41 -26.96 -6.00
C ALA A 76 23.73 -26.46 -6.59
N TYR A 77 23.70 -25.56 -7.57
CA TYR A 77 24.84 -25.01 -8.27
C TYR A 77 24.82 -23.48 -8.23
N GLY A 78 25.97 -22.90 -7.96
CA GLY A 78 26.26 -21.47 -8.03
C GLY A 78 27.60 -21.20 -8.68
N VAL A 79 28.12 -20.00 -8.53
CA VAL A 79 29.38 -19.56 -9.13
C VAL A 79 30.30 -18.97 -8.06
N ILE A 80 31.54 -19.47 -8.03
CA ILE A 80 32.61 -18.83 -7.27
C ILE A 80 32.99 -17.58 -8.05
N SER A 81 32.87 -16.43 -7.43
CA SER A 81 33.07 -15.12 -8.03
C SER A 81 34.13 -14.33 -7.25
N GLU A 82 34.86 -13.48 -7.97
CA GLU A 82 35.83 -12.54 -7.39
C GLU A 82 35.17 -11.15 -7.26
N ILE A 83 35.22 -10.57 -6.07
CA ILE A 83 34.77 -9.20 -5.85
C ILE A 83 35.76 -8.23 -6.42
N LYS A 84 35.35 -7.42 -7.40
CA LYS A 84 36.18 -6.39 -8.05
C LYS A 84 36.06 -5.02 -7.40
N GLN A 85 34.84 -4.66 -7.00
CA GLN A 85 34.54 -3.37 -6.40
C GLN A 85 33.36 -3.46 -5.46
N VAL A 86 33.45 -2.78 -4.35
CA VAL A 86 32.36 -2.60 -3.39
C VAL A 86 32.14 -1.12 -3.19
N LEU A 87 30.91 -0.64 -3.40
CA LEU A 87 30.50 0.73 -3.19
C LEU A 87 29.42 0.77 -2.13
N ARG A 88 29.66 1.39 -1.00
CA ARG A 88 28.67 1.57 0.06
C ARG A 88 27.79 2.77 -0.28
N VAL A 89 26.50 2.53 -0.50
CA VAL A 89 25.52 3.56 -0.87
C VAL A 89 24.86 4.15 0.39
N SER A 90 24.57 3.29 1.38
CA SER A 90 24.09 3.67 2.71
C SER A 90 24.56 2.66 3.77
N GLU A 91 24.17 2.83 5.02
CA GLU A 91 24.52 1.86 6.09
C GLU A 91 23.97 0.46 5.79
N ASP A 92 22.81 0.36 5.16
CA ASP A 92 22.11 -0.90 4.87
C ASP A 92 22.12 -1.30 3.40
N LEU A 93 22.80 -0.57 2.50
CA LEU A 93 22.82 -0.87 1.07
C LEU A 93 24.22 -0.79 0.48
N VAL A 94 24.65 -1.89 -0.11
CA VAL A 94 25.98 -2.03 -0.73
C VAL A 94 25.82 -2.48 -2.18
N LYS A 95 26.44 -1.75 -3.12
CA LYS A 95 26.59 -2.18 -4.52
C LYS A 95 27.88 -2.94 -4.69
N VAL A 96 27.82 -4.10 -5.31
CA VAL A 96 28.96 -4.96 -5.50
C VAL A 96 29.12 -5.29 -6.97
N LEU A 97 30.36 -5.13 -7.46
CA LEU A 97 30.77 -5.59 -8.79
C LEU A 97 31.56 -6.87 -8.63
N VAL A 98 31.11 -7.94 -9.27
CA VAL A 98 31.73 -9.25 -9.20
C VAL A 98 32.04 -9.80 -10.58
N GLU A 99 33.09 -10.59 -10.67
CA GLU A 99 33.41 -11.39 -11.86
C GLU A 99 33.24 -12.88 -11.51
N GLY A 100 32.37 -13.57 -12.23
CA GLY A 100 32.22 -15.02 -12.09
C GLY A 100 33.47 -15.75 -12.56
N LYS A 101 34.05 -16.60 -11.72
CA LYS A 101 35.25 -17.36 -12.06
C LYS A 101 34.97 -18.79 -12.46
N SER A 102 34.26 -19.52 -11.65
CA SER A 102 33.99 -20.94 -11.90
C SER A 102 32.72 -21.42 -11.27
N ARG A 103 32.05 -22.30 -11.97
CA ARG A 103 30.84 -22.99 -11.44
C ARG A 103 31.24 -23.95 -10.32
N ALA A 104 30.46 -23.96 -9.26
CA ALA A 104 30.64 -24.88 -8.15
C ALA A 104 29.31 -25.47 -7.67
N LYS A 105 29.38 -26.65 -7.06
CA LYS A 105 28.26 -27.32 -6.42
C LYS A 105 28.30 -27.05 -4.93
N LEU A 106 27.16 -26.67 -4.38
CA LEU A 106 26.94 -26.57 -2.93
C LEU A 106 26.96 -27.97 -2.32
N LEU A 107 27.77 -28.18 -1.30
CA LEU A 107 27.86 -29.44 -0.56
C LEU A 107 27.16 -29.32 0.81
N ASP A 108 27.49 -28.27 1.54
CA ASP A 108 26.92 -27.99 2.85
C ASP A 108 26.85 -26.47 3.06
N LEU A 109 25.85 -26.02 3.86
CA LEU A 109 25.63 -24.60 4.17
C LEU A 109 25.60 -24.43 5.69
N ASP A 110 26.50 -23.62 6.20
CA ASP A 110 26.49 -23.19 7.60
C ASP A 110 25.87 -21.80 7.72
N ALA A 111 24.70 -21.75 8.36
CA ALA A 111 23.95 -20.53 8.63
C ALA A 111 24.07 -20.08 10.10
N SER A 112 24.85 -20.76 10.94
CA SER A 112 24.96 -20.49 12.38
C SER A 112 25.81 -19.26 12.72
N GLY A 113 26.64 -18.78 11.76
CA GLY A 113 27.54 -17.64 11.94
C GLY A 113 26.91 -16.27 11.67
N LYS A 114 27.73 -15.22 11.77
CA LYS A 114 27.36 -13.84 11.44
C LYS A 114 26.97 -13.67 9.96
N TYR A 115 27.40 -14.56 9.08
CA TYR A 115 27.10 -14.60 7.66
C TYR A 115 27.04 -16.05 7.19
N LEU A 116 26.46 -16.28 6.02
CA LEU A 116 26.35 -17.62 5.43
C LEU A 116 27.72 -18.08 4.93
N GLN A 117 28.09 -19.31 5.27
CA GLN A 117 29.31 -19.98 4.77
C GLN A 117 28.92 -21.31 4.12
N ALA A 118 29.61 -21.69 3.07
CA ALA A 118 29.36 -22.97 2.44
C ALA A 118 30.64 -23.74 2.08
N ASP A 119 30.55 -25.05 2.21
CA ASP A 119 31.49 -25.97 1.58
C ASP A 119 31.05 -26.19 0.14
N VAL A 120 31.88 -25.74 -0.80
CA VAL A 120 31.62 -25.82 -2.22
C VAL A 120 32.68 -26.62 -2.94
N ARG A 121 32.30 -27.31 -4.00
CA ARG A 121 33.20 -28.06 -4.83
C ARG A 121 33.16 -27.53 -6.26
N PRO A 122 34.28 -27.09 -6.85
CA PRO A 122 34.35 -26.73 -8.26
C PRO A 122 33.77 -27.83 -9.14
N ALA A 123 32.87 -27.46 -10.02
CA ALA A 123 32.14 -28.38 -10.88
C ALA A 123 32.26 -27.93 -12.36
N PRO A 124 33.43 -28.09 -13.00
CA PRO A 124 33.62 -27.68 -14.38
C PRO A 124 32.67 -28.43 -15.30
N VAL A 125 32.26 -27.78 -16.38
CA VAL A 125 31.38 -28.38 -17.38
C VAL A 125 32.22 -29.42 -18.16
N ARG A 126 31.60 -30.57 -18.45
CA ARG A 126 32.25 -31.61 -19.25
C ARG A 126 32.41 -31.16 -20.70
N GLY A 127 33.56 -31.32 -21.23
CA GLY A 127 33.88 -31.01 -22.64
C GLY A 127 33.03 -31.85 -23.60
N VAL A 128 33.07 -31.45 -24.86
CA VAL A 128 32.37 -32.15 -25.93
C VAL A 128 33.09 -33.46 -26.26
N ALA A 129 32.38 -34.58 -26.12
CA ALA A 129 32.90 -35.89 -26.50
C ALA A 129 33.07 -35.97 -28.04
N PRO A 130 34.08 -36.73 -28.54
CA PRO A 130 34.38 -36.78 -29.97
C PRO A 130 33.20 -37.18 -30.86
N ASP A 131 32.36 -38.08 -30.38
CA ASP A 131 31.11 -38.57 -31.04
C ASP A 131 30.00 -37.51 -31.11
N LYS A 132 30.05 -36.49 -30.27
CA LYS A 132 29.05 -35.40 -30.21
C LYS A 132 29.49 -34.07 -30.83
N ARG A 133 30.66 -34.01 -31.46
CA ARG A 133 31.17 -32.76 -32.05
C ARG A 133 30.26 -32.21 -33.13
N THR A 134 29.85 -33.04 -34.10
CA THR A 134 28.95 -32.61 -35.18
C THR A 134 27.57 -32.16 -34.65
N GLN A 135 27.05 -32.85 -33.65
CA GLN A 135 25.80 -32.45 -32.99
C GLN A 135 25.98 -31.07 -32.31
N THR A 136 27.10 -30.84 -31.64
CA THR A 136 27.38 -29.57 -30.96
C THR A 136 27.53 -28.42 -31.95
N GLU A 137 28.16 -28.64 -33.11
CA GLU A 137 28.26 -27.63 -34.18
C GLU A 137 26.88 -27.30 -34.76
N ALA A 138 26.03 -28.30 -34.97
CA ALA A 138 24.65 -28.08 -35.41
C ALA A 138 23.85 -27.25 -34.38
N LEU A 139 23.98 -27.55 -33.08
CA LEU A 139 23.35 -26.79 -32.02
C LEU A 139 23.84 -25.32 -31.97
N VAL A 140 25.14 -25.08 -32.16
CA VAL A 140 25.67 -23.72 -32.21
C VAL A 140 25.09 -22.93 -33.38
N ARG A 141 24.96 -23.56 -34.57
CA ARG A 141 24.34 -22.89 -35.74
C ARG A 141 22.88 -22.57 -35.47
N SER A 142 22.09 -23.55 -35.03
CA SER A 142 20.68 -23.35 -34.72
C SER A 142 20.48 -22.32 -33.60
N LEU A 143 21.43 -22.22 -32.65
CA LEU A 143 21.37 -21.25 -31.60
C LEU A 143 21.62 -19.81 -32.12
N LYS A 144 22.55 -19.65 -33.06
CA LYS A 144 22.82 -18.37 -33.74
C LYS A 144 21.64 -17.94 -34.62
N GLU A 145 21.02 -18.87 -35.35
CA GLU A 145 19.81 -18.61 -36.13
C GLU A 145 18.66 -18.15 -35.24
N CYS A 146 18.44 -18.85 -34.13
CA CYS A 146 17.41 -18.47 -33.12
C CYS A 146 17.75 -17.10 -32.47
N PHE A 147 19.02 -16.79 -32.28
CA PHE A 147 19.45 -15.50 -31.78
C PHE A 147 19.20 -14.36 -32.77
N GLU A 148 19.38 -14.57 -34.06
CA GLU A 148 19.03 -13.60 -35.11
C GLU A 148 17.51 -13.34 -35.13
N GLU A 149 16.73 -14.38 -34.95
CA GLU A 149 15.26 -14.25 -34.79
C GLU A 149 14.91 -13.45 -33.53
N TYR A 150 15.52 -13.76 -32.38
CA TYR A 150 15.33 -13.04 -31.12
C TYR A 150 15.66 -11.54 -31.26
N LEU A 151 16.74 -11.19 -31.98
CA LEU A 151 17.11 -9.80 -32.26
C LEU A 151 16.03 -9.05 -33.05
N SER A 152 15.28 -9.72 -33.91
CA SER A 152 14.19 -9.09 -34.66
C SER A 152 13.03 -8.64 -33.80
N TYR A 153 12.91 -9.20 -32.58
CA TYR A 153 11.90 -8.84 -31.58
C TYR A 153 12.45 -7.94 -30.47
N SER A 154 13.76 -8.00 -30.20
CA SER A 154 14.41 -7.26 -29.10
C SER A 154 15.57 -6.39 -29.60
N PRO A 155 15.32 -5.26 -30.28
CA PRO A 155 16.37 -4.42 -30.87
C PRO A 155 17.21 -3.64 -29.85
N GLN A 156 16.89 -3.69 -28.56
CA GLN A 156 17.58 -2.94 -27.51
C GLN A 156 18.87 -3.60 -26.99
N ILE A 157 19.24 -4.77 -27.51
CA ILE A 157 20.48 -5.45 -27.12
C ILE A 157 21.69 -4.66 -27.61
N SER A 158 22.71 -4.48 -26.74
CA SER A 158 23.88 -3.72 -27.06
C SER A 158 24.65 -4.35 -28.23
N LYS A 159 25.20 -3.53 -29.10
CA LYS A 159 25.98 -3.98 -30.28
C LYS A 159 27.17 -4.86 -29.90
N ASP A 160 27.77 -4.63 -28.73
CA ASP A 160 28.89 -5.42 -28.23
C ASP A 160 28.47 -6.85 -27.89
N VAL A 161 27.28 -7.03 -27.29
CA VAL A 161 26.74 -8.37 -27.00
C VAL A 161 26.43 -9.12 -28.29
N VAL A 162 25.84 -8.46 -29.27
CA VAL A 162 25.57 -9.05 -30.60
C VAL A 162 26.85 -9.46 -31.26
N TYR A 163 27.87 -8.58 -31.31
CA TYR A 163 29.16 -8.87 -31.91
C TYR A 163 29.83 -10.08 -31.27
N ASN A 164 29.84 -10.15 -29.92
CA ASN A 164 30.51 -11.26 -29.20
C ASN A 164 29.80 -12.61 -29.42
N ILE A 165 28.47 -12.64 -29.56
CA ILE A 165 27.72 -13.87 -29.83
C ILE A 165 27.96 -14.33 -31.29
N VAL A 166 27.82 -13.42 -32.24
CA VAL A 166 27.96 -13.78 -33.67
C VAL A 166 29.36 -14.17 -34.01
N SER A 167 30.40 -13.49 -33.48
CA SER A 167 31.80 -13.74 -33.79
C SER A 167 32.39 -15.00 -33.12
N SER A 168 31.76 -15.54 -32.08
CA SER A 168 32.26 -16.68 -31.33
C SER A 168 31.65 -18.00 -31.83
N ASP A 169 32.48 -19.01 -32.08
CA ASP A 169 32.07 -20.40 -32.35
C ASP A 169 32.40 -21.32 -31.16
N ASN A 170 32.86 -20.80 -30.05
CA ASN A 170 33.18 -21.57 -28.87
C ASN A 170 31.89 -22.02 -28.12
N PRO A 171 31.55 -23.34 -28.12
CA PRO A 171 30.30 -23.81 -27.53
C PRO A 171 30.18 -23.55 -26.04
N LEU A 172 31.29 -23.63 -25.29
CA LEU A 172 31.30 -23.34 -23.85
C LEU A 172 31.04 -21.84 -23.62
N TYR A 173 31.73 -20.98 -24.34
CA TYR A 173 31.57 -19.54 -24.23
C TYR A 173 30.14 -19.13 -24.53
N LEU A 174 29.55 -19.59 -25.62
CA LEU A 174 28.18 -19.27 -25.98
C LEU A 174 27.17 -19.75 -24.92
N SER A 175 27.38 -20.97 -24.36
CA SER A 175 26.51 -21.51 -23.32
C SER A 175 26.54 -20.77 -21.98
N GLU A 176 27.53 -19.91 -21.75
CA GLU A 176 27.68 -19.07 -20.56
C GLU A 176 27.38 -17.60 -20.85
N TYR A 177 27.82 -17.07 -21.98
CA TYR A 177 27.70 -15.68 -22.34
C TYR A 177 26.27 -15.27 -22.76
N MET A 178 25.60 -16.13 -23.58
CA MET A 178 24.25 -15.82 -24.04
C MET A 178 23.24 -15.74 -22.87
N PRO A 179 23.09 -16.76 -22.00
CA PRO A 179 22.11 -16.67 -20.91
C PRO A 179 22.44 -15.57 -19.89
N ALA A 180 23.71 -15.17 -19.78
CA ALA A 180 24.12 -14.06 -18.93
C ALA A 180 23.63 -12.70 -19.44
N ASN A 181 23.62 -12.47 -20.77
CA ASN A 181 23.38 -11.18 -21.40
C ASN A 181 22.00 -11.04 -22.08
N LEU A 182 21.21 -12.12 -22.16
CA LEU A 182 19.86 -12.11 -22.71
C LEU A 182 18.80 -11.96 -21.60
N LEU A 183 17.64 -11.41 -21.96
CA LEU A 183 16.51 -11.24 -21.06
C LEU A 183 15.71 -12.54 -20.96
N LEU A 184 16.26 -13.50 -20.22
CA LEU A 184 15.64 -14.79 -19.93
C LEU A 184 15.23 -14.84 -18.44
N LYS A 185 14.22 -15.65 -18.11
CA LYS A 185 13.80 -15.89 -16.73
C LYS A 185 14.94 -16.49 -15.91
N TYR A 186 15.05 -16.11 -14.64
CA TYR A 186 16.19 -16.54 -13.80
C TYR A 186 16.15 -18.06 -13.52
N GLU A 187 14.98 -18.68 -13.48
CA GLU A 187 14.80 -20.14 -13.36
C GLU A 187 15.40 -20.87 -14.56
N ASP A 188 15.18 -20.34 -15.76
CA ASP A 188 15.72 -20.90 -16.99
C ASP A 188 17.25 -20.74 -17.05
N LYS A 189 17.75 -19.56 -16.69
CA LYS A 189 19.19 -19.31 -16.54
C LYS A 189 19.82 -20.29 -15.54
N GLN A 190 19.18 -20.54 -14.43
CA GLN A 190 19.66 -21.47 -13.43
C GLN A 190 19.63 -22.92 -13.93
N THR A 191 18.59 -23.31 -14.69
CA THR A 191 18.48 -24.63 -15.30
C THR A 191 19.64 -24.88 -16.28
N ILE A 192 20.01 -23.89 -17.08
CA ILE A 192 21.17 -23.94 -17.98
C ILE A 192 22.47 -24.03 -17.18
N LEU A 193 22.64 -23.23 -16.12
CA LEU A 193 23.84 -23.26 -15.27
C LEU A 193 24.06 -24.64 -14.62
N GLN A 194 22.99 -25.33 -14.24
CA GLN A 194 23.07 -26.63 -13.56
C GLN A 194 23.54 -27.78 -14.47
N GLU A 195 23.37 -27.64 -15.78
CA GLU A 195 23.75 -28.72 -16.71
C GLU A 195 25.24 -29.00 -16.71
N ASN A 196 25.59 -30.29 -16.77
CA ASN A 196 26.97 -30.76 -16.62
C ASN A 196 27.71 -30.96 -17.93
N SER A 197 27.04 -30.92 -19.07
CA SER A 197 27.67 -31.11 -20.40
C SER A 197 27.35 -29.93 -21.33
N ILE A 198 28.32 -29.60 -22.19
CA ILE A 198 28.16 -28.50 -23.14
C ILE A 198 26.98 -28.75 -24.10
N PRO A 199 26.84 -29.92 -24.74
CA PRO A 199 25.71 -30.18 -25.64
C PRO A 199 24.35 -30.01 -24.95
N SER A 200 24.16 -30.54 -23.73
CA SER A 200 22.93 -30.41 -23.01
C SER A 200 22.61 -28.98 -22.59
N ARG A 201 23.63 -28.16 -22.31
CA ARG A 201 23.45 -26.71 -22.04
C ARG A 201 22.97 -25.99 -23.28
N LEU A 202 23.56 -26.27 -24.44
CA LEU A 202 23.16 -25.64 -25.70
C LEU A 202 21.76 -26.08 -26.12
N GLU A 203 21.38 -27.35 -25.92
CA GLU A 203 20.02 -27.86 -26.18
C GLU A 203 19.00 -27.13 -25.32
N LYS A 204 19.27 -27.00 -24.01
CA LYS A 204 18.37 -26.27 -23.11
C LYS A 204 18.30 -24.78 -23.45
N LEU A 205 19.42 -24.16 -23.72
CA LEU A 205 19.46 -22.76 -24.12
C LEU A 205 18.65 -22.52 -25.40
N LEU A 206 18.81 -23.41 -26.40
CA LEU A 206 18.05 -23.35 -27.65
C LEU A 206 16.54 -23.50 -27.41
N LEU A 207 16.15 -24.43 -26.53
CA LEU A 207 14.75 -24.63 -26.17
C LEU A 207 14.15 -23.38 -25.50
N VAL A 208 14.85 -22.83 -24.51
CA VAL A 208 14.42 -21.62 -23.80
C VAL A 208 14.32 -20.45 -24.77
N MET A 209 15.33 -20.25 -25.62
CA MET A 209 15.32 -19.16 -26.60
C MET A 209 14.18 -19.29 -27.61
N ARG A 210 13.87 -20.50 -28.09
CA ARG A 210 12.73 -20.72 -29.01
C ARG A 210 11.40 -20.39 -28.32
N GLN A 211 11.21 -20.81 -27.07
CA GLN A 211 10.02 -20.46 -26.29
C GLN A 211 9.89 -18.94 -26.11
N GLU A 212 11.00 -18.28 -25.85
CA GLU A 212 11.01 -16.82 -25.70
C GLU A 212 10.71 -16.11 -27.04
N CYS A 213 11.25 -16.59 -28.15
CA CYS A 213 10.91 -16.07 -29.49
C CYS A 213 9.42 -16.25 -29.81
N GLU A 214 8.82 -17.39 -29.44
CA GLU A 214 7.38 -17.61 -29.63
C GLU A 214 6.55 -16.62 -28.81
N VAL A 215 6.93 -16.34 -27.57
CA VAL A 215 6.26 -15.34 -26.71
C VAL A 215 6.39 -13.94 -27.30
N LEU A 216 7.61 -13.54 -27.68
CA LEU A 216 7.88 -12.23 -28.27
C LEU A 216 7.17 -12.05 -29.63
N ALA A 217 7.05 -13.12 -30.42
CA ALA A 217 6.27 -13.09 -31.66
C ALA A 217 4.79 -12.82 -31.40
N ILE A 218 4.20 -13.44 -30.38
CA ILE A 218 2.81 -13.21 -29.97
C ILE A 218 2.63 -11.79 -29.43
N GLU A 219 3.56 -11.31 -28.61
CA GLU A 219 3.54 -9.92 -28.09
C GLU A 219 3.56 -8.91 -29.25
N LYS A 220 4.44 -9.11 -30.23
CA LYS A 220 4.52 -8.27 -31.43
C LYS A 220 3.24 -8.35 -32.26
N GLU A 221 2.66 -9.53 -32.43
CA GLU A 221 1.36 -9.66 -33.13
C GLU A 221 0.21 -8.95 -32.39
N LEU A 222 0.25 -8.96 -31.06
CA LEU A 222 -0.71 -8.21 -30.25
C LEU A 222 -0.49 -6.71 -30.35
N ASP A 223 0.75 -6.24 -30.30
CA ASP A 223 1.12 -4.84 -30.49
C ASP A 223 0.77 -4.37 -31.90
N ASP A 224 1.04 -5.20 -32.94
CA ASP A 224 0.66 -4.90 -34.31
C ASP A 224 -0.86 -4.84 -34.49
N LYS A 225 -1.64 -5.72 -33.80
CA LYS A 225 -3.11 -5.66 -33.77
C LYS A 225 -3.63 -4.41 -33.07
N VAL A 226 -3.01 -4.01 -31.97
CA VAL A 226 -3.33 -2.76 -31.26
C VAL A 226 -2.98 -1.56 -32.13
N ASN A 227 -1.84 -1.58 -32.79
CA ASN A 227 -1.38 -0.53 -33.71
C ASN A 227 -2.27 -0.45 -34.96
N VAL A 228 -2.70 -1.60 -35.53
CA VAL A 228 -3.66 -1.67 -36.64
C VAL A 228 -5.05 -1.16 -36.23
N GLN A 229 -5.47 -1.37 -34.99
CA GLN A 229 -6.71 -0.79 -34.45
C GLN A 229 -6.58 0.71 -34.19
N MET A 230 -5.40 1.18 -33.75
CA MET A 230 -5.04 2.59 -33.68
C MET A 230 -4.89 3.20 -35.07
N ASP A 231 -4.23 2.50 -36.02
CA ASP A 231 -4.08 2.92 -37.42
C ASP A 231 -5.41 2.97 -38.15
N LYS A 232 -6.41 2.14 -37.83
CA LYS A 232 -7.76 2.26 -38.41
C LYS A 232 -8.42 3.57 -37.99
N ASN A 233 -8.30 3.95 -36.73
CA ASN A 233 -8.78 5.24 -36.25
C ASN A 233 -7.95 6.40 -36.78
N GLN A 234 -6.62 6.20 -36.91
CA GLN A 234 -5.72 7.14 -37.55
C GLN A 234 -5.89 7.18 -39.07
N ARG A 235 -6.22 6.06 -39.71
CA ARG A 235 -6.45 6.00 -41.17
C ARG A 235 -7.79 6.59 -41.57
N ASP A 236 -8.84 6.47 -40.76
CA ASP A 236 -10.08 7.22 -40.94
C ASP A 236 -9.86 8.73 -40.73
N TYR A 237 -9.00 9.09 -39.79
CA TYR A 237 -8.50 10.45 -39.59
C TYR A 237 -7.62 10.88 -40.80
N TYR A 238 -6.69 10.01 -41.21
CA TYR A 238 -5.76 10.24 -42.32
C TYR A 238 -6.46 10.27 -43.69
N LEU A 239 -7.52 9.47 -43.90
CA LEU A 239 -8.33 9.55 -45.12
C LEU A 239 -9.21 10.77 -45.14
N ARG A 240 -9.69 11.26 -44.00
CA ARG A 240 -10.33 12.61 -43.92
C ARG A 240 -9.30 13.70 -44.11
N GLU A 241 -8.10 13.52 -43.64
CA GLU A 241 -6.99 14.46 -43.84
C GLU A 241 -6.47 14.39 -45.29
N GLN A 242 -6.41 13.21 -45.93
CA GLN A 242 -6.10 13.09 -47.36
C GLN A 242 -7.18 13.65 -48.26
N MET A 243 -8.44 13.54 -47.90
CA MET A 243 -9.50 14.31 -48.61
C MET A 243 -9.35 15.81 -48.41
N HIS A 244 -8.88 16.23 -47.24
CA HIS A 244 -8.51 17.62 -46.97
C HIS A 244 -7.30 18.03 -47.77
N ILE A 245 -6.23 17.20 -47.82
CA ILE A 245 -5.00 17.43 -48.59
C ILE A 245 -5.25 17.45 -50.11
N ILE A 246 -6.10 16.58 -50.63
CA ILE A 246 -6.49 16.58 -52.06
C ILE A 246 -7.30 17.83 -52.42
N SER A 247 -8.07 18.36 -51.46
CA SER A 247 -8.70 19.67 -51.64
C SER A 247 -7.69 20.84 -51.51
N GLU A 248 -6.57 20.63 -50.78
CA GLU A 248 -5.45 21.56 -50.59
C GLU A 248 -4.53 21.64 -51.83
N GLU A 249 -4.23 20.53 -52.50
CA GLU A 249 -3.38 20.51 -53.72
C GLU A 249 -4.05 21.16 -54.92
N LEU A 250 -5.35 21.41 -54.85
CA LEU A 250 -6.15 22.06 -55.88
C LEU A 250 -6.25 23.59 -55.76
N GLY A 251 -5.63 24.25 -54.71
CA GLY A 251 -5.64 25.70 -54.66
C GLY A 251 -5.38 26.43 -53.33
N ASP A 252 -4.64 25.94 -52.35
CA ASP A 252 -4.83 26.31 -50.94
C ASP A 252 -3.71 27.12 -50.23
N ALA A 253 -2.96 27.92 -50.92
CA ALA A 253 -2.28 29.05 -50.26
C ALA A 253 -3.26 30.15 -49.76
N GLU A 254 -4.46 30.20 -50.33
CA GLU A 254 -5.56 31.06 -49.84
C GLU A 254 -6.28 30.47 -48.63
N ASP A 255 -6.32 29.17 -48.46
CA ASP A 255 -7.10 28.51 -47.39
C ASP A 255 -6.40 28.54 -46.03
N THR A 256 -5.06 28.39 -45.97
CA THR A 256 -4.31 28.51 -44.71
C THR A 256 -4.35 29.94 -44.14
N ARG A 257 -4.43 30.96 -44.99
CA ARG A 257 -4.63 32.37 -44.58
C ARG A 257 -6.05 32.57 -44.04
N ALA A 258 -7.05 32.08 -44.74
CA ALA A 258 -8.45 32.16 -44.33
C ALA A 258 -8.69 31.38 -43.03
N GLU A 259 -7.99 30.26 -42.82
CA GLU A 259 -7.99 29.49 -41.57
C GLU A 259 -7.32 30.25 -40.42
N ALA A 260 -6.14 30.84 -40.65
CA ALA A 260 -5.45 31.67 -39.67
C ALA A 260 -6.28 32.88 -39.24
N GLU A 261 -6.99 33.52 -40.17
CA GLU A 261 -7.94 34.61 -39.88
C GLU A 261 -9.11 34.15 -39.04
N LYS A 262 -9.67 32.96 -39.32
CA LYS A 262 -10.72 32.34 -38.49
C LYS A 262 -10.24 32.05 -37.06
N TYR A 263 -9.02 31.52 -36.89
CA TYR A 263 -8.41 31.34 -35.59
C TYR A 263 -8.18 32.66 -34.86
N ALA A 264 -7.64 33.68 -35.56
CA ALA A 264 -7.44 35.00 -35.00
C ALA A 264 -8.74 35.64 -34.50
N GLN A 265 -9.83 35.54 -35.27
CA GLN A 265 -11.15 36.02 -34.86
C GLN A 265 -11.64 35.30 -33.60
N LYS A 266 -11.55 33.96 -33.58
CA LYS A 266 -11.94 33.18 -32.38
C LYS A 266 -11.12 33.54 -31.15
N ILE A 267 -9.82 33.87 -31.32
CA ILE A 267 -8.95 34.27 -30.21
C ILE A 267 -9.36 35.63 -29.66
N GLN A 268 -9.66 36.58 -30.53
CA GLN A 268 -10.18 37.91 -30.14
C GLN A 268 -11.50 37.78 -29.37
N ASP A 269 -12.38 36.86 -29.80
CA ASP A 269 -13.66 36.59 -29.13
C ASP A 269 -13.48 35.95 -27.72
N LEU A 270 -12.30 35.40 -27.41
CA LEU A 270 -12.00 34.90 -26.07
C LEU A 270 -11.75 35.99 -25.03
N HIS A 271 -11.50 37.24 -25.46
CA HIS A 271 -11.23 38.39 -24.55
C HIS A 271 -10.16 38.12 -23.50
N LEU A 272 -9.01 37.58 -23.94
CA LEU A 272 -7.86 37.29 -23.07
C LEU A 272 -7.12 38.58 -22.68
N ASP A 273 -6.14 38.46 -21.76
CA ASP A 273 -5.24 39.60 -21.51
C ASP A 273 -4.40 39.94 -22.74
N ALA A 274 -4.03 41.21 -22.89
CA ALA A 274 -3.36 41.72 -24.07
C ALA A 274 -2.05 40.97 -24.42
N ALA A 275 -1.31 40.52 -23.44
CA ALA A 275 -0.06 39.77 -23.66
C ALA A 275 -0.31 38.36 -24.20
N SER A 276 -1.31 37.65 -23.67
CA SER A 276 -1.72 36.33 -24.14
C SER A 276 -2.35 36.40 -25.54
N GLU A 277 -3.20 37.37 -25.77
CA GLU A 277 -3.83 37.61 -27.09
C GLU A 277 -2.76 37.88 -28.16
N GLU A 278 -1.83 38.80 -27.90
CA GLU A 278 -0.73 39.13 -28.84
C GLU A 278 0.10 37.86 -29.17
N LYS A 279 0.39 37.04 -28.16
CA LYS A 279 1.14 35.80 -28.34
C LYS A 279 0.42 34.79 -29.23
N LEU A 280 -0.87 34.62 -29.02
CA LEU A 280 -1.70 33.73 -29.84
C LEU A 280 -1.90 34.23 -31.27
N LEU A 281 -2.09 35.53 -31.43
CA LEU A 281 -2.19 36.14 -32.77
C LEU A 281 -0.89 35.96 -33.56
N LYS A 282 0.29 36.04 -32.90
CA LYS A 282 1.57 35.72 -33.55
C LYS A 282 1.65 34.28 -34.02
N GLU A 283 1.09 33.33 -33.25
CA GLU A 283 1.02 31.91 -33.68
C GLU A 283 0.04 31.75 -34.87
N CYS A 284 -1.05 32.48 -34.91
CA CYS A 284 -1.95 32.52 -36.09
C CYS A 284 -1.26 33.11 -37.33
N GLU A 285 -0.52 34.21 -37.16
CA GLU A 285 0.28 34.76 -38.26
C GLU A 285 1.35 33.75 -38.74
N ARG A 286 1.96 33.01 -37.82
CA ARG A 286 2.93 31.97 -38.16
C ARG A 286 2.24 30.87 -38.97
N LEU A 287 1.04 30.40 -38.54
CA LEU A 287 0.22 29.45 -39.30
C LEU A 287 -0.04 29.93 -40.72
N GLY A 288 -0.47 31.20 -40.90
CA GLY A 288 -0.79 31.78 -42.20
C GLY A 288 0.42 31.99 -43.13
N LYS A 289 1.65 32.04 -42.57
CA LYS A 289 2.91 32.20 -43.33
C LYS A 289 3.59 30.85 -43.65
N MET A 290 3.13 29.75 -43.07
CA MET A 290 3.69 28.44 -43.32
C MET A 290 3.14 27.81 -44.60
N ALA A 291 3.99 27.61 -45.57
CA ALA A 291 3.71 26.86 -46.79
C ALA A 291 4.57 25.57 -46.78
N GLY A 292 3.96 24.40 -46.82
CA GLY A 292 4.65 23.13 -47.13
C GLY A 292 5.15 22.28 -45.99
N ASN A 293 5.09 22.68 -44.69
CA ASN A 293 5.48 21.82 -43.56
C ASN A 293 4.25 21.35 -42.75
N GLN A 294 3.57 20.34 -43.25
CA GLN A 294 2.30 19.85 -42.67
C GLN A 294 2.42 19.37 -41.21
N ALA A 295 3.55 18.83 -40.83
CA ALA A 295 3.75 18.36 -39.44
C ALA A 295 3.74 19.53 -38.44
N GLU A 296 4.39 20.63 -38.75
CA GLU A 296 4.45 21.82 -37.90
C GLU A 296 3.10 22.57 -37.89
N ILE A 297 2.41 22.63 -39.04
CA ILE A 297 1.06 23.17 -39.16
C ILE A 297 0.09 22.39 -38.25
N SER A 298 0.15 21.06 -38.25
CA SER A 298 -0.68 20.20 -37.40
C SER A 298 -0.45 20.45 -35.88
N VAL A 299 0.78 20.68 -35.47
CA VAL A 299 1.12 21.02 -34.09
C VAL A 299 0.52 22.35 -33.67
N ILE A 300 0.63 23.39 -34.54
CA ILE A 300 0.05 24.72 -34.28
C ILE A 300 -1.48 24.66 -34.26
N ARG A 301 -2.11 23.94 -35.19
CA ARG A 301 -3.58 23.72 -35.17
C ARG A 301 -4.02 23.06 -33.88
N SER A 302 -3.42 21.92 -33.47
CA SER A 302 -3.75 21.23 -32.22
C SER A 302 -3.58 22.13 -31.00
N TYR A 303 -2.58 22.99 -31.00
CA TYR A 303 -2.39 23.98 -29.95
C TYR A 303 -3.50 25.02 -29.92
N LEU A 304 -3.80 25.66 -31.07
CA LEU A 304 -4.85 26.68 -31.17
C LEU A 304 -6.23 26.08 -30.82
N ASP A 305 -6.52 24.86 -31.30
CA ASP A 305 -7.76 24.16 -30.98
C ASP A 305 -7.87 23.87 -29.48
N THR A 306 -6.76 23.50 -28.86
CA THR A 306 -6.71 23.28 -27.41
C THR A 306 -7.00 24.57 -26.66
N VAL A 307 -6.35 25.67 -27.02
CA VAL A 307 -6.54 26.98 -26.39
C VAL A 307 -7.99 27.49 -26.58
N ILE A 308 -8.53 27.42 -27.78
CA ILE A 308 -9.90 27.85 -28.09
C ILE A 308 -10.94 26.94 -27.43
N GLY A 309 -10.63 25.65 -27.27
CA GLY A 309 -11.51 24.69 -26.63
C GLY A 309 -11.63 24.85 -25.09
N LEU A 310 -10.74 25.64 -24.48
CA LEU A 310 -10.79 25.91 -23.05
C LEU A 310 -11.92 26.89 -22.69
N PRO A 311 -12.56 26.71 -21.54
CA PRO A 311 -13.67 27.55 -21.10
C PRO A 311 -13.17 28.83 -20.40
N TRP A 312 -12.51 29.74 -21.07
CA TRP A 312 -11.83 30.92 -20.50
C TRP A 312 -12.70 31.76 -19.56
N HIS A 313 -13.91 32.12 -19.97
CA HIS A 313 -14.83 32.97 -19.19
C HIS A 313 -16.19 32.29 -18.98
N THR A 314 -16.21 30.95 -19.09
CA THR A 314 -17.46 30.20 -18.95
C THR A 314 -17.64 29.77 -17.52
N PHE A 315 -18.48 30.48 -16.77
CA PHE A 315 -18.76 30.16 -15.36
C PHE A 315 -20.13 29.50 -15.23
N THR A 316 -20.20 28.46 -14.38
CA THR A 316 -21.48 27.95 -13.90
C THR A 316 -21.98 28.85 -12.76
N LYS A 317 -23.31 29.04 -12.68
CA LYS A 317 -23.92 29.83 -11.59
C LYS A 317 -23.92 28.99 -10.30
N ASP A 318 -23.30 29.50 -9.26
CA ASP A 318 -23.24 28.83 -7.97
C ASP A 318 -24.64 28.84 -7.28
N ASP A 319 -25.07 27.66 -6.85
CA ASP A 319 -26.16 27.48 -5.91
C ASP A 319 -25.57 27.31 -4.50
N LEU A 320 -25.67 28.33 -3.69
CA LEU A 320 -25.16 28.34 -2.30
C LEU A 320 -26.30 28.20 -1.29
N ASN A 321 -27.48 27.72 -1.70
CA ASN A 321 -28.61 27.49 -0.81
C ASN A 321 -28.33 26.30 0.12
N GLN A 322 -28.12 26.58 1.40
CA GLN A 322 -27.81 25.56 2.39
C GLN A 322 -28.90 24.49 2.54
N ALA A 323 -30.20 24.88 2.44
CA ALA A 323 -31.29 23.93 2.53
C ALA A 323 -31.32 22.98 1.32
N HIS A 324 -30.92 23.45 0.14
CA HIS A 324 -30.73 22.60 -1.05
C HIS A 324 -29.53 21.69 -0.88
N ALA A 325 -28.38 22.24 -0.48
CA ALA A 325 -27.16 21.49 -0.24
C ALA A 325 -27.37 20.37 0.80
N ARG A 326 -28.04 20.65 1.92
CA ARG A 326 -28.38 19.65 2.93
C ARG A 326 -29.23 18.53 2.33
N LYS A 327 -30.25 18.84 1.54
CA LYS A 327 -31.10 17.83 0.89
C LYS A 327 -30.32 16.92 -0.06
N VAL A 328 -29.42 17.48 -0.86
CA VAL A 328 -28.59 16.70 -1.78
C VAL A 328 -27.65 15.77 -1.01
N LEU A 329 -26.97 16.28 0.03
CA LEU A 329 -26.07 15.49 0.87
C LEU A 329 -26.80 14.37 1.61
N ASP A 330 -28.01 14.63 2.13
CA ASP A 330 -28.84 13.63 2.83
C ASP A 330 -29.42 12.60 1.88
N HIS A 331 -29.73 12.98 0.64
CA HIS A 331 -30.19 12.07 -0.38
C HIS A 331 -29.07 11.14 -0.85
N ASP A 332 -27.84 11.65 -1.04
CA ASP A 332 -26.74 10.91 -1.64
C ASP A 332 -25.95 10.09 -0.60
N HIS A 333 -25.93 10.53 0.66
CA HIS A 333 -25.10 9.94 1.72
C HIS A 333 -25.91 9.65 2.98
N TYR A 334 -25.86 8.42 3.44
CA TYR A 334 -26.44 8.04 4.72
C TYR A 334 -25.39 8.24 5.84
N GLY A 335 -25.80 8.85 6.96
CA GLY A 335 -24.90 9.17 8.08
C GLY A 335 -23.94 10.30 7.76
N LEU A 336 -22.74 10.25 8.29
CA LEU A 336 -21.65 11.24 8.09
C LEU A 336 -22.06 12.67 8.48
N GLU A 337 -22.84 12.84 9.56
CA GLU A 337 -23.40 14.14 9.94
C GLU A 337 -22.32 15.22 10.14
N LYS A 338 -21.22 14.92 10.85
CA LYS A 338 -20.10 15.85 11.05
C LYS A 338 -19.47 16.30 9.73
N VAL A 339 -19.32 15.36 8.77
CA VAL A 339 -18.77 15.66 7.44
C VAL A 339 -19.71 16.58 6.67
N LYS A 340 -21.01 16.31 6.70
CA LYS A 340 -22.02 17.12 6.05
C LYS A 340 -22.08 18.52 6.66
N GLU A 341 -22.05 18.62 8.00
CA GLU A 341 -22.02 19.89 8.72
C GLU A 341 -20.80 20.72 8.32
N ARG A 342 -19.62 20.11 8.29
CA ARG A 342 -18.39 20.81 7.89
C ARG A 342 -18.44 21.31 6.43
N ILE A 343 -19.02 20.51 5.53
CA ILE A 343 -19.25 20.94 4.13
C ILE A 343 -20.22 22.11 4.08
N LEU A 344 -21.33 22.08 4.85
CA LEU A 344 -22.29 23.17 4.92
C LEU A 344 -21.69 24.45 5.51
N GLU A 345 -20.81 24.36 6.51
CA GLU A 345 -20.06 25.49 7.05
C GLU A 345 -19.19 26.15 5.96
N ILE A 346 -18.45 25.36 5.19
CA ILE A 346 -17.63 25.86 4.07
C ILE A 346 -18.49 26.55 3.03
N LEU A 347 -19.64 25.98 2.67
CA LEU A 347 -20.58 26.59 1.75
C LEU A 347 -21.20 27.88 2.31
N ALA A 348 -21.45 27.93 3.62
CA ALA A 348 -21.94 29.13 4.29
C ALA A 348 -20.95 30.30 4.24
N VAL A 349 -19.66 30.00 4.51
CA VAL A 349 -18.59 31.01 4.43
C VAL A 349 -18.52 31.58 3.00
N ARG A 350 -18.59 30.73 1.98
CA ARG A 350 -18.62 31.17 0.57
C ARG A 350 -19.87 31.97 0.20
N GLN A 351 -20.99 31.68 0.83
CA GLN A 351 -22.24 32.48 0.63
C GLN A 351 -22.11 33.89 1.21
N LEU A 352 -21.44 34.01 2.34
CA LEU A 352 -21.26 35.29 3.02
C LEU A 352 -20.12 36.14 2.42
N ASN A 353 -19.09 35.48 1.96
CA ASN A 353 -17.92 36.12 1.34
C ASN A 353 -17.55 35.40 0.04
N THR A 354 -17.97 36.03 -1.07
CA THR A 354 -17.68 35.53 -2.42
C THR A 354 -16.20 35.63 -2.80
N ASP A 355 -15.44 36.45 -2.07
CA ASP A 355 -14.00 36.68 -2.34
C ASP A 355 -13.10 35.63 -1.64
N VAL A 356 -13.65 34.71 -0.85
CA VAL A 356 -12.89 33.60 -0.28
C VAL A 356 -12.49 32.66 -1.38
N LYS A 357 -11.23 32.79 -1.80
CA LYS A 357 -10.59 31.97 -2.83
C LYS A 357 -9.58 31.01 -2.21
N GLY A 358 -9.33 29.88 -2.89
CA GLY A 358 -8.23 29.00 -2.54
C GLY A 358 -8.46 28.06 -1.36
N GLN A 359 -9.70 27.84 -0.92
CA GLN A 359 -9.98 26.77 0.04
C GLN A 359 -9.77 25.40 -0.61
N ILE A 360 -8.94 24.56 0.04
CA ILE A 360 -8.67 23.21 -0.38
C ILE A 360 -9.29 22.27 0.66
N ILE A 361 -10.26 21.47 0.25
CA ILE A 361 -10.90 20.49 1.13
C ILE A 361 -10.17 19.17 0.97
N CYS A 362 -9.67 18.60 2.05
CA CYS A 362 -9.02 17.29 2.04
C CYS A 362 -9.90 16.26 2.75
N LEU A 363 -10.38 15.26 2.02
CA LEU A 363 -11.18 14.16 2.56
C LEU A 363 -10.25 13.00 2.91
N VAL A 364 -10.02 12.78 4.18
CA VAL A 364 -9.13 11.71 4.69
C VAL A 364 -9.95 10.57 5.27
N GLY A 365 -9.55 9.34 5.01
CA GLY A 365 -10.21 8.18 5.61
C GLY A 365 -9.99 6.89 4.83
N PRO A 366 -10.40 5.74 5.36
CA PRO A 366 -10.13 4.45 4.77
C PRO A 366 -10.77 4.29 3.38
N PRO A 367 -10.29 3.31 2.59
CA PRO A 367 -10.85 3.08 1.26
C PRO A 367 -12.31 2.62 1.33
N GLY A 368 -13.13 3.13 0.40
CA GLY A 368 -14.53 2.73 0.27
C GLY A 368 -15.53 3.46 1.16
N VAL A 369 -15.12 4.48 1.92
CA VAL A 369 -16.04 5.31 2.73
C VAL A 369 -16.76 6.42 1.95
N GLY A 370 -16.54 6.50 0.64
CA GLY A 370 -17.30 7.42 -0.20
C GLY A 370 -16.66 8.77 -0.47
N LYS A 371 -15.35 8.96 -0.23
CA LYS A 371 -14.62 10.22 -0.47
C LYS A 371 -14.91 10.84 -1.84
N THR A 372 -14.72 10.08 -2.90
CA THR A 372 -15.00 10.50 -4.29
C THR A 372 -16.49 10.81 -4.53
N SER A 373 -17.37 10.10 -3.87
CA SER A 373 -18.82 10.33 -3.96
C SER A 373 -19.22 11.64 -3.30
N ILE A 374 -18.67 11.94 -2.12
CA ILE A 374 -18.89 13.20 -1.41
C ILE A 374 -18.43 14.39 -2.25
N ALA A 375 -17.22 14.31 -2.83
CA ALA A 375 -16.73 15.38 -3.71
C ALA A 375 -17.67 15.66 -4.89
N ARG A 376 -18.25 14.62 -5.49
CA ARG A 376 -19.26 14.78 -6.55
C ARG A 376 -20.54 15.41 -6.04
N SER A 377 -21.00 15.03 -4.86
CA SER A 377 -22.21 15.64 -4.25
C SER A 377 -21.98 17.09 -3.88
N VAL A 378 -20.76 17.49 -3.45
CA VAL A 378 -20.40 18.89 -3.22
C VAL A 378 -20.53 19.68 -4.51
N ALA A 379 -20.01 19.15 -5.63
CA ALA A 379 -20.18 19.80 -6.94
C ALA A 379 -21.66 19.95 -7.33
N ALA A 380 -22.45 18.90 -7.11
CA ALA A 380 -23.90 18.93 -7.36
C ALA A 380 -24.63 19.94 -6.47
N CYS A 381 -24.26 20.05 -5.17
CA CYS A 381 -24.81 21.05 -4.26
C CYS A 381 -24.59 22.49 -4.74
N MET A 382 -23.41 22.75 -5.31
CA MET A 382 -23.03 24.06 -5.82
C MET A 382 -23.52 24.34 -7.24
N GLY A 383 -24.08 23.36 -7.95
CA GLY A 383 -24.40 23.50 -9.37
C GLY A 383 -23.17 23.61 -10.27
N ARG A 384 -22.00 23.18 -9.80
CA ARG A 384 -20.73 23.25 -10.54
C ARG A 384 -20.45 21.96 -11.31
N ASN A 385 -19.77 22.09 -12.43
CA ASN A 385 -19.27 20.95 -13.18
C ASN A 385 -18.16 20.24 -12.37
N PHE A 386 -18.06 18.92 -12.55
CA PHE A 386 -17.14 18.07 -11.79
C PHE A 386 -16.12 17.42 -12.72
N ALA A 387 -14.85 17.52 -12.37
CA ALA A 387 -13.77 16.74 -12.98
C ALA A 387 -13.00 15.96 -11.93
N ARG A 388 -12.44 14.81 -12.32
CA ARG A 388 -11.61 13.96 -11.45
C ARG A 388 -10.27 13.73 -12.08
N MET A 389 -9.21 13.89 -11.30
CA MET A 389 -7.84 13.56 -11.63
C MET A 389 -7.26 12.65 -10.56
N SER A 390 -6.68 11.52 -10.94
CA SER A 390 -5.94 10.64 -10.01
C SER A 390 -4.49 11.09 -9.93
N LEU A 391 -3.97 11.25 -8.72
CA LEU A 391 -2.57 11.56 -8.45
C LEU A 391 -1.74 10.31 -8.18
N GLY A 392 -2.40 9.16 -7.94
CA GLY A 392 -1.70 7.88 -7.78
C GLY A 392 -0.99 7.47 -9.07
N GLY A 393 0.34 7.31 -8.98
CA GLY A 393 1.19 6.97 -10.13
C GLY A 393 1.70 8.17 -10.94
N VAL A 394 1.50 9.40 -10.46
CA VAL A 394 2.13 10.60 -11.02
C VAL A 394 3.54 10.71 -10.44
N HIS A 395 4.55 10.68 -11.31
CA HIS A 395 5.97 10.72 -10.93
C HIS A 395 6.69 11.92 -11.55
N ASP A 396 6.12 12.56 -12.58
CA ASP A 396 6.72 13.66 -13.32
C ASP A 396 5.88 14.95 -13.14
N GLU A 397 6.55 16.06 -12.85
CA GLU A 397 5.95 17.40 -12.81
C GLU A 397 5.23 17.75 -14.12
N ALA A 398 5.76 17.28 -15.26
CA ALA A 398 5.21 17.52 -16.58
C ALA A 398 3.80 16.92 -16.77
N GLU A 399 3.43 15.89 -16.00
CA GLU A 399 2.04 15.39 -16.03
C GLU A 399 1.04 16.40 -15.46
N ILE A 400 1.46 17.24 -14.51
CA ILE A 400 0.62 18.28 -13.89
C ILE A 400 0.62 19.55 -14.72
N ARG A 401 1.83 20.02 -15.09
CA ARG A 401 2.08 21.28 -15.79
C ARG A 401 2.13 21.18 -17.31
N GLY A 402 2.04 19.97 -17.88
CA GLY A 402 2.17 19.78 -19.33
C GLY A 402 3.62 19.76 -19.83
N HIS A 403 3.80 19.29 -21.05
CA HIS A 403 5.09 19.23 -21.72
C HIS A 403 5.28 20.46 -22.60
N ARG A 404 6.52 20.93 -22.73
CA ARG A 404 6.82 22.04 -23.66
C ARG A 404 6.50 21.64 -25.10
N ARG A 405 5.85 22.50 -25.86
CA ARG A 405 5.42 22.27 -27.25
C ARG A 405 6.52 21.87 -28.23
N THR A 406 7.78 22.08 -27.85
CA THR A 406 8.94 21.70 -28.69
C THR A 406 9.17 20.21 -28.76
N TYR A 407 8.54 19.42 -27.90
CA TYR A 407 8.67 17.97 -27.91
C TYR A 407 7.59 17.31 -28.77
N ILE A 408 7.97 16.28 -29.53
CA ILE A 408 7.00 15.48 -30.29
C ILE A 408 6.08 14.74 -29.30
N GLY A 409 4.77 14.90 -29.50
CA GLY A 409 3.78 14.31 -28.58
C GLY A 409 3.51 15.15 -27.33
N ALA A 410 3.93 16.41 -27.29
CA ALA A 410 3.60 17.32 -26.19
C ALA A 410 2.09 17.43 -25.99
N MET A 411 1.66 17.38 -24.73
CA MET A 411 0.25 17.47 -24.32
C MET A 411 0.11 18.49 -23.18
N PRO A 412 -1.08 19.11 -23.05
CA PRO A 412 -1.38 19.93 -21.87
C PRO A 412 -1.38 19.08 -20.59
N GLY A 413 -1.08 19.71 -19.47
CA GLY A 413 -1.10 19.06 -18.17
C GLY A 413 -2.49 18.56 -17.78
N ARG A 414 -2.51 17.64 -16.83
CA ARG A 414 -3.76 17.03 -16.36
C ARG A 414 -4.73 18.03 -15.75
N ILE A 415 -4.24 19.15 -15.18
CA ILE A 415 -5.08 20.23 -14.63
C ILE A 415 -5.86 20.90 -15.75
N ILE A 416 -5.19 21.32 -16.80
CA ILE A 416 -5.83 21.94 -17.99
C ILE A 416 -6.77 20.96 -18.69
N SER A 417 -6.37 19.70 -18.79
CA SER A 417 -7.22 18.64 -19.34
C SER A 417 -8.49 18.42 -18.51
N ALA A 418 -8.40 18.52 -17.17
CA ALA A 418 -9.55 18.43 -16.27
C ALA A 418 -10.51 19.61 -16.47
N ILE A 419 -9.99 20.83 -16.64
CA ILE A 419 -10.78 22.03 -16.94
C ILE A 419 -11.47 21.91 -18.28
N ASN A 420 -10.77 21.45 -19.31
CA ASN A 420 -11.36 21.21 -20.63
C ASN A 420 -12.49 20.16 -20.57
N THR A 421 -12.31 19.12 -19.78
CA THR A 421 -13.36 18.09 -19.55
C THR A 421 -14.56 18.67 -18.81
N ALA A 422 -14.33 19.52 -17.83
CA ALA A 422 -15.38 20.19 -17.05
C ALA A 422 -16.15 21.24 -17.86
N LYS A 423 -15.58 21.82 -18.90
CA LYS A 423 -16.15 22.88 -19.72
C LYS A 423 -16.66 24.07 -18.93
N SER A 424 -16.00 24.41 -17.83
CA SER A 424 -16.25 25.64 -17.04
C SER A 424 -14.97 26.09 -16.37
N SER A 425 -14.85 27.43 -16.13
CA SER A 425 -13.70 28.04 -15.44
C SER A 425 -13.76 27.92 -13.92
N ASN A 426 -14.91 27.53 -13.36
CA ASN A 426 -15.13 27.36 -11.92
C ASN A 426 -15.59 25.95 -11.55
N PRO A 427 -14.97 24.88 -12.09
CA PRO A 427 -15.36 23.52 -11.75
C PRO A 427 -14.99 23.17 -10.32
N VAL A 428 -15.51 22.02 -9.88
CA VAL A 428 -14.95 21.27 -8.75
C VAL A 428 -13.99 20.23 -9.33
N ILE A 429 -12.73 20.33 -8.98
CA ILE A 429 -11.70 19.36 -9.39
C ILE A 429 -11.33 18.48 -8.21
N LEU A 430 -11.56 17.18 -8.35
CA LEU A 430 -11.13 16.17 -7.39
C LEU A 430 -9.74 15.68 -7.73
N LEU A 431 -8.80 15.90 -6.83
CA LEU A 431 -7.44 15.34 -6.84
C LEU A 431 -7.43 14.09 -5.96
N ASP A 432 -7.54 12.94 -6.57
CA ASP A 432 -7.73 11.66 -5.86
C ASP A 432 -6.38 11.01 -5.52
N GLU A 433 -6.25 10.45 -4.31
CA GLU A 433 -5.07 9.73 -3.81
C GLU A 433 -3.80 10.61 -3.69
N ILE A 434 -3.90 11.79 -3.05
CA ILE A 434 -2.76 12.70 -2.85
C ILE A 434 -1.67 12.11 -1.93
N ASP A 435 -2.03 11.16 -1.07
CA ASP A 435 -1.13 10.40 -0.20
C ASP A 435 -0.21 9.43 -0.97
N LYS A 436 -0.44 9.24 -2.25
CA LYS A 436 0.38 8.37 -3.13
C LYS A 436 1.31 9.14 -4.07
N LEU A 437 1.48 10.43 -3.85
CA LEU A 437 2.48 11.21 -4.57
C LEU A 437 3.88 10.74 -4.16
N ALA A 438 4.62 10.19 -5.11
CA ALA A 438 6.01 9.80 -4.91
C ALA A 438 6.92 10.83 -5.58
N GLY A 439 7.82 11.41 -4.81
CA GLY A 439 8.92 12.21 -5.37
C GLY A 439 9.99 11.25 -5.92
N ASP A 440 10.29 11.36 -7.20
CA ASP A 440 11.37 10.60 -7.86
C ASP A 440 12.47 11.55 -8.33
N TYR A 441 13.64 11.02 -8.68
CA TYR A 441 14.79 11.77 -9.21
C TYR A 441 14.50 12.59 -10.50
N ARG A 442 13.29 12.45 -11.07
CA ARG A 442 12.87 13.07 -12.35
C ARG A 442 12.02 14.33 -12.22
N GLY A 443 11.60 14.68 -11.02
CA GLY A 443 10.78 15.87 -10.77
C GLY A 443 10.05 15.79 -9.43
N ASP A 444 9.54 16.93 -8.95
CA ASP A 444 8.74 17.02 -7.74
C ASP A 444 7.29 17.41 -8.07
N PRO A 445 6.39 16.42 -8.24
CA PRO A 445 4.96 16.70 -8.48
C PRO A 445 4.32 17.52 -7.35
N SER A 446 4.86 17.42 -6.12
CA SER A 446 4.35 18.16 -4.97
C SER A 446 4.55 19.67 -5.12
N SER A 447 5.71 20.09 -5.65
CA SER A 447 6.00 21.50 -5.94
C SER A 447 5.06 22.05 -7.03
N ALA A 448 4.77 21.27 -8.07
CA ALA A 448 3.81 21.67 -9.10
C ALA A 448 2.40 21.82 -8.53
N LEU A 449 1.98 20.93 -7.64
CA LEU A 449 0.67 21.03 -6.96
C LEU A 449 0.60 22.21 -5.99
N LEU A 450 1.71 22.56 -5.33
CA LEU A 450 1.74 23.76 -4.48
C LEU A 450 1.39 25.02 -5.26
N GLU A 451 1.91 25.18 -6.47
CA GLU A 451 1.55 26.35 -7.33
C GLU A 451 0.08 26.29 -7.76
N VAL A 452 -0.45 25.12 -8.11
CA VAL A 452 -1.87 24.94 -8.49
C VAL A 452 -2.81 25.26 -7.33
N LEU A 453 -2.43 24.86 -6.13
CA LEU A 453 -3.29 24.94 -4.94
C LEU A 453 -3.10 26.25 -4.16
N ASP A 454 -1.98 26.96 -4.32
CA ASP A 454 -1.72 28.20 -3.63
C ASP A 454 -2.60 29.35 -4.18
N PRO A 455 -3.46 29.96 -3.37
CA PRO A 455 -4.34 31.05 -3.80
C PRO A 455 -3.61 32.27 -4.37
N GLU A 456 -2.37 32.51 -3.92
CA GLU A 456 -1.56 33.64 -4.38
C GLU A 456 -0.96 33.40 -5.77
N GLN A 457 -0.69 32.15 -6.11
CA GLN A 457 -0.02 31.74 -7.35
C GLN A 457 -0.99 31.22 -8.42
N ASN A 458 -2.07 30.54 -8.00
CA ASN A 458 -2.98 29.86 -8.92
C ASN A 458 -3.74 30.78 -9.89
N LYS A 459 -3.83 32.07 -9.59
CA LYS A 459 -4.42 33.07 -10.48
C LYS A 459 -3.66 33.21 -11.80
N THR A 460 -2.36 32.97 -11.77
CA THR A 460 -1.45 33.08 -12.91
C THR A 460 -0.81 31.73 -13.26
N PHE A 461 -1.55 30.64 -13.02
CA PHE A 461 -1.06 29.30 -13.32
C PHE A 461 -0.68 29.16 -14.79
N LYS A 462 0.53 28.69 -15.03
CA LYS A 462 1.09 28.55 -16.37
C LYS A 462 1.39 27.10 -16.70
N ASP A 463 0.59 26.54 -17.58
CA ASP A 463 0.87 25.24 -18.19
C ASP A 463 1.95 25.36 -19.25
N ASN A 464 2.92 24.44 -19.27
CA ASN A 464 4.04 24.46 -20.19
C ASN A 464 3.63 24.26 -21.67
N TYR A 465 2.50 23.57 -21.92
CA TYR A 465 1.97 23.39 -23.25
C TYR A 465 1.23 24.66 -23.73
N LEU A 466 0.37 25.21 -22.86
CA LEU A 466 -0.37 26.45 -23.21
C LEU A 466 0.56 27.66 -23.30
N ASP A 467 1.53 27.72 -22.38
CA ASP A 467 2.49 28.82 -22.24
C ASP A 467 1.84 30.24 -22.13
N ILE A 468 0.57 30.27 -21.72
CA ILE A 468 -0.22 31.48 -21.35
C ILE A 468 -0.85 31.22 -19.99
N PRO A 469 -1.06 32.26 -19.15
CA PRO A 469 -1.63 32.07 -17.81
C PRO A 469 -3.11 31.68 -17.90
N PHE A 470 -3.53 30.78 -17.00
CA PHE A 470 -4.92 30.41 -16.80
C PHE A 470 -5.31 30.67 -15.32
N ASP A 471 -6.41 31.35 -15.09
CA ASP A 471 -6.87 31.68 -13.74
C ASP A 471 -7.59 30.47 -13.09
N LEU A 472 -6.94 29.83 -12.13
CA LEU A 472 -7.49 28.74 -11.32
C LEU A 472 -8.16 29.21 -10.03
N SER A 473 -8.18 30.50 -9.72
CA SER A 473 -8.66 31.04 -8.43
C SER A 473 -10.14 30.75 -8.15
N ASN A 474 -10.94 30.50 -9.18
CA ASN A 474 -12.35 30.17 -9.06
C ASN A 474 -12.63 28.65 -8.99
N VAL A 475 -11.62 27.82 -9.20
CA VAL A 475 -11.72 26.36 -9.09
C VAL A 475 -11.82 25.97 -7.62
N LEU A 476 -12.71 25.04 -7.30
CA LEU A 476 -12.73 24.40 -5.99
C LEU A 476 -11.96 23.09 -6.07
N PHE A 477 -10.82 23.04 -5.38
CA PHE A 477 -10.04 21.82 -5.28
C PHE A 477 -10.51 21.00 -4.08
N ILE A 478 -10.80 19.71 -4.33
CA ILE A 478 -11.05 18.71 -3.30
C ILE A 478 -10.00 17.64 -3.47
N THR A 479 -9.29 17.31 -2.40
CA THR A 479 -8.28 16.24 -2.39
C THR A 479 -8.80 15.03 -1.62
N THR A 480 -8.29 13.83 -1.91
CA THR A 480 -8.56 12.65 -1.10
C THR A 480 -7.27 11.98 -0.69
N ALA A 481 -7.23 11.48 0.52
CA ALA A 481 -6.16 10.64 1.03
C ALA A 481 -6.73 9.45 1.81
N ASN A 482 -6.01 8.36 1.86
CA ASN A 482 -6.33 7.26 2.77
C ASN A 482 -5.69 7.49 4.14
N ASP A 483 -4.51 8.08 4.16
CA ASP A 483 -3.74 8.38 5.36
C ASP A 483 -3.13 9.79 5.26
N ALA A 484 -3.43 10.63 6.24
CA ALA A 484 -2.93 12.00 6.31
C ALA A 484 -1.42 12.08 6.51
N SER A 485 -0.81 11.09 7.17
CA SER A 485 0.63 11.08 7.48
C SER A 485 1.52 10.98 6.25
N HIS A 486 0.98 10.49 5.13
CA HIS A 486 1.69 10.39 3.85
C HIS A 486 1.51 11.61 2.94
N ILE A 487 0.73 12.60 3.36
CA ILE A 487 0.59 13.85 2.60
C ILE A 487 1.83 14.71 2.86
N PRO A 488 2.48 15.27 1.81
CA PRO A 488 3.59 16.21 2.00
C PRO A 488 3.20 17.39 2.90
N GLY A 489 4.01 17.66 3.94
CA GLY A 489 3.71 18.67 4.97
C GLY A 489 3.27 20.03 4.41
N PRO A 490 4.01 20.63 3.43
CA PRO A 490 3.62 21.93 2.86
C PRO A 490 2.25 21.96 2.17
N LEU A 491 1.80 20.81 1.64
CA LEU A 491 0.45 20.66 1.09
C LEU A 491 -0.58 20.50 2.21
N TYR A 492 -0.28 19.68 3.21
CA TYR A 492 -1.17 19.42 4.34
C TYR A 492 -1.53 20.69 5.11
N ASP A 493 -0.56 21.57 5.35
CA ASP A 493 -0.74 22.85 6.09
C ASP A 493 -1.72 23.81 5.40
N ARG A 494 -1.99 23.64 4.11
CA ARG A 494 -2.91 24.47 3.32
C ARG A 494 -4.30 23.88 3.18
N MET A 495 -4.53 22.68 3.72
CA MET A 495 -5.77 21.93 3.51
C MET A 495 -6.69 22.00 4.72
N ASP A 496 -7.98 22.16 4.47
CA ASP A 496 -9.03 21.95 5.45
C ASP A 496 -9.37 20.45 5.48
N VAL A 497 -8.84 19.78 6.50
CA VAL A 497 -8.94 18.31 6.59
C VAL A 497 -10.26 17.91 7.20
N ILE A 498 -11.00 17.05 6.50
CA ILE A 498 -12.24 16.43 6.95
C ILE A 498 -12.04 14.92 7.02
N GLU A 499 -12.06 14.39 8.22
CA GLU A 499 -11.93 12.96 8.43
C GLU A 499 -13.25 12.22 8.21
N LEU A 500 -13.20 11.18 7.39
CA LEU A 500 -14.29 10.27 7.15
C LEU A 500 -14.06 8.98 7.97
N PRO A 501 -14.89 8.72 8.98
CA PRO A 501 -14.76 7.52 9.79
C PRO A 501 -15.18 6.26 9.02
N SER A 502 -14.86 5.11 9.60
CA SER A 502 -15.37 3.83 9.13
C SER A 502 -16.89 3.73 9.37
N TYR A 503 -17.58 3.01 8.48
CA TYR A 503 -19.02 2.77 8.64
C TYR A 503 -19.31 1.66 9.64
N THR A 504 -20.31 1.90 10.46
CA THR A 504 -20.88 0.89 11.34
C THR A 504 -21.70 -0.14 10.56
N ARG A 505 -22.02 -1.26 11.20
CA ARG A 505 -22.87 -2.32 10.63
C ARG A 505 -24.23 -1.78 10.14
N VAL A 506 -24.83 -0.90 10.93
CA VAL A 506 -26.13 -0.28 10.63
C VAL A 506 -26.04 0.70 9.48
N GLU A 507 -24.96 1.52 9.46
CA GLU A 507 -24.68 2.44 8.35
C GLU A 507 -24.46 1.66 7.05
N LYS A 508 -23.64 0.59 7.07
CA LYS A 508 -23.41 -0.29 5.90
C LYS A 508 -24.71 -0.90 5.38
N PHE A 509 -25.59 -1.35 6.27
CA PHE A 509 -26.90 -1.87 5.89
C PHE A 509 -27.77 -0.81 5.20
N ASN A 510 -27.85 0.39 5.77
CA ASN A 510 -28.65 1.47 5.19
C ASN A 510 -28.09 1.96 3.86
N ILE A 511 -26.76 2.09 3.75
CA ILE A 511 -26.06 2.42 2.50
C ILE A 511 -26.34 1.33 1.45
N ALA A 512 -26.19 0.06 1.83
CA ALA A 512 -26.47 -1.06 0.94
C ALA A 512 -27.91 -1.03 0.43
N ARG A 513 -28.87 -0.85 1.32
CA ARG A 513 -30.31 -0.86 1.00
C ARG A 513 -30.73 0.35 0.15
N ARG A 514 -30.25 1.57 0.50
CA ARG A 514 -30.72 2.81 -0.14
C ARG A 514 -29.98 3.14 -1.43
N HIS A 515 -28.71 2.80 -1.52
CA HIS A 515 -27.84 3.26 -2.61
C HIS A 515 -27.26 2.09 -3.44
N LEU A 516 -26.58 1.12 -2.80
CA LEU A 516 -25.84 0.11 -3.53
C LEU A 516 -26.78 -0.89 -4.23
N LEU A 517 -27.75 -1.43 -3.54
CA LEU A 517 -28.65 -2.44 -4.08
C LEU A 517 -29.50 -1.90 -5.25
N PRO A 518 -30.16 -0.72 -5.17
CA PRO A 518 -30.88 -0.17 -6.31
C PRO A 518 -29.98 0.09 -7.52
N LYS A 519 -28.80 0.67 -7.28
CA LYS A 519 -27.80 0.90 -8.33
C LYS A 519 -27.38 -0.39 -9.01
N GLN A 520 -27.08 -1.45 -8.24
CA GLN A 520 -26.62 -2.71 -8.78
C GLN A 520 -27.75 -3.52 -9.45
N LEU A 521 -28.99 -3.43 -8.95
CA LEU A 521 -30.15 -4.00 -9.64
C LEU A 521 -30.35 -3.38 -11.02
N LYS A 522 -30.26 -2.04 -11.12
CA LYS A 522 -30.34 -1.31 -12.39
C LYS A 522 -29.23 -1.72 -13.35
N ASN A 523 -27.97 -1.72 -12.86
CA ASN A 523 -26.81 -2.05 -13.69
C ASN A 523 -26.84 -3.50 -14.24
N ASN A 524 -27.50 -4.41 -13.54
CA ASN A 524 -27.65 -5.82 -13.96
C ASN A 524 -29.02 -6.12 -14.63
N GLY A 525 -29.91 -5.13 -14.81
CA GLY A 525 -31.22 -5.31 -15.45
C GLY A 525 -32.21 -6.16 -14.61
N LEU A 526 -32.11 -6.11 -13.29
CA LEU A 526 -32.85 -6.97 -12.35
C LEU A 526 -33.92 -6.24 -11.52
N GLU A 527 -34.18 -4.95 -11.77
CA GLU A 527 -35.02 -4.09 -10.92
C GLU A 527 -36.40 -4.65 -10.60
N SER A 528 -37.04 -5.34 -11.55
CA SER A 528 -38.38 -5.91 -11.39
C SER A 528 -38.41 -7.38 -11.01
N ARG A 529 -37.27 -8.06 -11.02
CA ARG A 529 -37.17 -9.52 -10.90
C ARG A 529 -36.48 -10.02 -9.64
N VAL A 530 -35.67 -9.20 -8.99
CA VAL A 530 -34.90 -9.60 -7.82
C VAL A 530 -35.13 -8.65 -6.66
N THR A 531 -35.41 -9.20 -5.49
CA THR A 531 -35.44 -8.49 -4.22
C THR A 531 -34.48 -9.14 -3.25
N MET A 532 -34.01 -8.40 -2.27
CA MET A 532 -33.10 -8.94 -1.25
C MET A 532 -33.66 -8.67 0.14
N ALA A 533 -33.80 -9.74 0.91
CA ALA A 533 -34.28 -9.64 2.28
C ALA A 533 -33.29 -8.87 3.17
N PRO A 534 -33.74 -8.07 4.15
CA PRO A 534 -32.85 -7.38 5.09
C PRO A 534 -31.85 -8.32 5.78
N ALA A 535 -32.29 -9.51 6.18
CA ALA A 535 -31.43 -10.52 6.79
C ALA A 535 -30.32 -11.02 5.84
N ALA A 536 -30.58 -11.05 4.52
CA ALA A 536 -29.57 -11.42 3.54
C ALA A 536 -28.49 -10.34 3.38
N LEU A 537 -28.83 -9.05 3.50
CA LEU A 537 -27.84 -7.96 3.53
C LEU A 537 -26.96 -8.03 4.78
N TYR A 538 -27.56 -8.29 5.95
CA TYR A 538 -26.77 -8.48 7.18
C TYR A 538 -25.86 -9.71 7.09
N GLU A 539 -26.34 -10.81 6.50
CA GLU A 539 -25.51 -12.00 6.26
C GLU A 539 -24.28 -11.68 5.38
N ILE A 540 -24.47 -10.85 4.33
CA ILE A 540 -23.35 -10.41 3.49
C ILE A 540 -22.37 -9.51 4.29
N ILE A 541 -22.90 -8.59 5.07
CA ILE A 541 -22.08 -7.66 5.86
C ILE A 541 -21.26 -8.42 6.90
N ASP A 542 -21.85 -9.32 7.64
CA ASP A 542 -21.23 -10.00 8.78
C ASP A 542 -20.36 -11.17 8.35
N GLY A 543 -20.81 -11.97 7.37
CA GLY A 543 -20.15 -13.23 7.00
C GLY A 543 -19.16 -13.11 5.82
N TYR A 544 -19.27 -12.07 4.98
CA TYR A 544 -18.47 -12.02 3.74
C TYR A 544 -17.68 -10.74 3.55
N THR A 545 -17.86 -9.72 4.41
CA THR A 545 -17.15 -8.45 4.27
C THR A 545 -16.49 -8.03 5.57
N ARG A 546 -15.18 -7.69 5.49
CA ARG A 546 -14.41 -7.12 6.60
C ARG A 546 -13.65 -5.92 6.03
N GLU A 547 -14.27 -4.75 6.11
CA GLU A 547 -13.72 -3.50 5.56
C GLU A 547 -14.28 -2.29 6.32
N ALA A 548 -13.55 -1.19 6.33
CA ALA A 548 -14.01 0.08 6.91
C ALA A 548 -15.15 0.72 6.10
N GLY A 549 -15.08 0.65 4.78
CA GLY A 549 -16.07 1.20 3.85
C GLY A 549 -17.10 0.18 3.37
N VAL A 550 -17.55 0.36 2.13
CA VAL A 550 -18.59 -0.46 1.47
C VAL A 550 -18.17 -0.99 0.08
N ARG A 551 -16.89 -0.96 -0.26
CA ARG A 551 -16.41 -1.36 -1.58
C ARG A 551 -16.50 -2.87 -1.82
N THR A 552 -16.11 -3.67 -0.83
CA THR A 552 -16.24 -5.14 -0.89
C THR A 552 -17.70 -5.55 -0.78
N LEU A 553 -18.50 -4.84 0.03
CA LEU A 553 -19.93 -5.04 0.15
C LEU A 553 -20.64 -4.83 -1.22
N GLU A 554 -20.32 -3.76 -1.93
CA GLU A 554 -20.86 -3.50 -3.28
C GLU A 554 -20.48 -4.65 -4.25
N ARG A 555 -19.22 -5.10 -4.22
CA ARG A 555 -18.74 -6.22 -5.05
C ARG A 555 -19.45 -7.53 -4.71
N THR A 556 -19.65 -7.79 -3.42
CA THR A 556 -20.29 -9.03 -2.95
C THR A 556 -21.78 -9.04 -3.29
N ILE A 557 -22.49 -7.92 -3.11
CA ILE A 557 -23.87 -7.75 -3.58
C ILE A 557 -23.94 -8.01 -5.09
N THR A 558 -23.05 -7.41 -5.87
CA THR A 558 -22.99 -7.60 -7.33
C THR A 558 -22.75 -9.06 -7.70
N ALA A 559 -21.89 -9.79 -6.96
CA ALA A 559 -21.65 -11.22 -7.19
C ALA A 559 -22.91 -12.06 -6.96
N VAL A 560 -23.68 -11.77 -5.92
CA VAL A 560 -24.99 -12.43 -5.67
C VAL A 560 -25.97 -12.12 -6.79
N LEU A 561 -26.08 -10.85 -7.19
CA LEU A 561 -26.99 -10.42 -8.25
C LEU A 561 -26.64 -11.04 -9.60
N ARG A 562 -25.35 -11.19 -9.94
CA ARG A 562 -24.91 -11.88 -11.16
C ARG A 562 -25.33 -13.35 -11.17
N LYS A 563 -25.29 -14.04 -10.03
CA LYS A 563 -25.80 -15.43 -9.92
C LYS A 563 -27.33 -15.49 -10.05
N CYS A 564 -28.04 -14.48 -9.58
CA CYS A 564 -29.48 -14.36 -9.83
C CYS A 564 -29.77 -14.11 -11.32
N ALA A 565 -28.99 -13.23 -11.97
CA ALA A 565 -29.11 -12.99 -13.41
C ALA A 565 -28.87 -14.27 -14.22
N GLN A 566 -27.86 -15.08 -13.85
CA GLN A 566 -27.59 -16.37 -14.51
C GLN A 566 -28.78 -17.33 -14.42
N LYS A 567 -29.44 -17.44 -13.26
CA LYS A 567 -30.64 -18.28 -13.05
C LYS A 567 -31.80 -17.80 -13.91
N ILE A 568 -32.03 -16.48 -13.92
CA ILE A 568 -33.09 -15.89 -14.76
C ILE A 568 -32.82 -16.12 -16.24
N ALA A 569 -31.57 -15.99 -16.69
CA ALA A 569 -31.17 -16.25 -18.06
C ALA A 569 -31.31 -17.75 -18.44
N ALA A 570 -31.15 -18.66 -17.46
CA ALA A 570 -31.39 -20.10 -17.63
C ALA A 570 -32.86 -20.49 -17.68
N GLY A 571 -33.80 -19.52 -17.56
CA GLY A 571 -35.22 -19.77 -17.76
C GLY A 571 -36.08 -19.71 -16.48
N GLU A 572 -35.52 -19.34 -15.34
CA GLU A 572 -36.27 -19.13 -14.11
C GLU A 572 -37.18 -17.88 -14.26
N LYS A 573 -38.50 -18.10 -14.28
CA LYS A 573 -39.50 -17.04 -14.57
C LYS A 573 -39.99 -16.32 -13.32
N ASP A 574 -39.79 -16.88 -12.13
CA ASP A 574 -40.29 -16.35 -10.89
C ASP A 574 -39.42 -15.19 -10.35
N LYS A 575 -40.05 -14.34 -9.56
CA LYS A 575 -39.31 -13.30 -8.83
C LYS A 575 -38.42 -13.93 -7.76
N ILE A 576 -37.14 -13.65 -7.79
CA ILE A 576 -36.18 -14.17 -6.83
C ILE A 576 -36.13 -13.22 -5.61
N ASN A 577 -36.49 -13.75 -4.42
CA ASN A 577 -36.23 -13.06 -3.15
C ASN A 577 -35.01 -13.69 -2.49
N VAL A 578 -33.88 -12.98 -2.50
CA VAL A 578 -32.62 -13.48 -1.94
C VAL A 578 -32.69 -13.56 -0.42
N THR A 579 -32.56 -14.76 0.11
CA THR A 579 -32.53 -15.08 1.54
C THR A 579 -31.11 -15.36 2.04
N PRO A 580 -30.82 -15.37 3.35
CA PRO A 580 -29.50 -15.73 3.90
C PRO A 580 -29.00 -17.09 3.43
N ALA A 581 -29.89 -18.10 3.37
CA ALA A 581 -29.55 -19.44 2.88
C ALA A 581 -29.12 -19.41 1.42
N MET A 582 -29.77 -18.60 0.58
CA MET A 582 -29.35 -18.42 -0.81
C MET A 582 -27.99 -17.72 -0.92
N VAL A 583 -27.72 -16.72 -0.05
CA VAL A 583 -26.40 -16.07 0.01
C VAL A 583 -25.31 -17.11 0.28
N LYS A 584 -25.50 -17.97 1.30
CA LYS A 584 -24.55 -19.06 1.61
C LYS A 584 -24.39 -20.04 0.46
N ALA A 585 -25.47 -20.43 -0.17
CA ALA A 585 -25.42 -21.33 -1.35
C ALA A 585 -24.70 -20.69 -2.55
N MET A 586 -24.83 -19.38 -2.73
CA MET A 586 -24.23 -18.64 -3.83
C MET A 586 -22.76 -18.28 -3.59
N LEU A 587 -22.40 -17.85 -2.39
CA LEU A 587 -21.05 -17.35 -2.07
C LEU A 587 -20.14 -18.40 -1.44
N GLY A 588 -20.71 -19.55 -1.01
CA GLY A 588 -19.99 -20.58 -0.26
C GLY A 588 -19.93 -20.29 1.23
N PRO A 589 -19.02 -20.93 1.97
CA PRO A 589 -18.87 -20.73 3.42
C PRO A 589 -18.49 -19.29 3.77
N GLU A 590 -18.90 -18.86 4.94
CA GLU A 590 -18.54 -17.53 5.47
C GLU A 590 -17.03 -17.33 5.47
N LYS A 591 -16.60 -16.18 4.96
CA LYS A 591 -15.18 -15.80 4.85
C LYS A 591 -14.66 -15.14 6.12
N VAL A 592 -15.56 -14.43 6.81
CA VAL A 592 -15.25 -13.75 8.06
C VAL A 592 -15.63 -14.69 9.20
N LYS A 593 -14.64 -15.22 9.87
CA LYS A 593 -14.87 -16.02 11.08
C LYS A 593 -14.94 -15.07 12.28
N PRO A 594 -15.82 -15.36 13.28
CA PRO A 594 -15.80 -14.60 14.52
C PRO A 594 -14.42 -14.71 15.17
N THR A 595 -13.91 -13.60 15.71
CA THR A 595 -12.65 -13.58 16.45
C THR A 595 -12.74 -14.52 17.64
N PHE A 596 -11.68 -15.27 17.91
CA PHE A 596 -11.61 -16.10 19.10
C PHE A 596 -11.65 -15.22 20.35
N ILE A 597 -12.72 -15.29 21.09
CA ILE A 597 -12.85 -14.66 22.43
C ILE A 597 -13.14 -15.74 23.45
N SER A 598 -12.61 -15.58 24.65
CA SER A 598 -13.01 -16.45 25.76
C SER A 598 -14.49 -16.22 26.06
N ARG A 599 -15.29 -17.28 26.03
CA ARG A 599 -16.72 -17.26 26.41
C ARG A 599 -16.98 -17.80 27.82
N ALA A 600 -15.92 -18.06 28.55
CA ALA A 600 -15.95 -18.45 29.94
C ALA A 600 -14.89 -17.68 30.72
N ASP A 601 -15.14 -17.46 32.00
CA ASP A 601 -14.19 -16.79 32.87
C ASP A 601 -12.92 -17.66 32.98
N ALA A 602 -11.78 -17.08 32.69
CA ALA A 602 -10.53 -17.80 32.55
C ALA A 602 -9.38 -17.07 33.24
N VAL A 603 -8.41 -17.83 33.72
CA VAL A 603 -7.19 -17.30 34.30
C VAL A 603 -6.20 -17.00 33.17
N GLY A 604 -5.61 -15.84 33.22
CA GLY A 604 -4.58 -15.42 32.23
C GLY A 604 -5.11 -15.01 30.86
N ILE A 605 -6.44 -14.89 30.70
CA ILE A 605 -7.04 -14.44 29.42
C ILE A 605 -7.84 -13.18 29.68
N ALA A 606 -7.54 -12.11 28.92
CA ALA A 606 -8.28 -10.85 28.98
C ALA A 606 -8.66 -10.37 27.58
N ASN A 607 -9.87 -9.85 27.41
CA ASN A 607 -10.36 -9.32 26.15
C ASN A 607 -10.01 -7.84 26.01
N GLY A 608 -9.08 -7.53 25.13
CA GLY A 608 -8.76 -6.15 24.72
C GLY A 608 -9.54 -5.70 23.51
N LEU A 609 -9.39 -4.43 23.17
CA LEU A 609 -9.98 -3.80 21.99
C LEU A 609 -8.87 -3.11 21.19
N ALA A 610 -8.82 -3.42 19.91
CA ALA A 610 -7.91 -2.81 18.95
C ALA A 610 -8.69 -2.01 17.90
N TRP A 611 -8.01 -1.03 17.30
CA TRP A 611 -8.46 -0.34 16.11
C TRP A 611 -7.51 -0.64 14.97
N THR A 612 -8.06 -0.94 13.80
CA THR A 612 -7.31 -1.25 12.59
C THR A 612 -7.86 -0.43 11.41
N SER A 613 -7.15 -0.40 10.31
CA SER A 613 -7.61 0.26 9.07
C SER A 613 -8.94 -0.27 8.52
N VAL A 614 -9.39 -1.43 9.00
CA VAL A 614 -10.67 -2.05 8.60
C VAL A 614 -11.78 -1.88 9.65
N GLY A 615 -11.48 -1.25 10.78
CA GLY A 615 -12.40 -0.99 11.89
C GLY A 615 -11.93 -1.54 13.22
N GLY A 616 -12.84 -1.61 14.20
CA GLY A 616 -12.54 -2.16 15.51
C GLY A 616 -12.50 -3.69 15.53
N GLU A 617 -11.60 -4.24 16.31
CA GLU A 617 -11.42 -5.68 16.53
C GLU A 617 -11.25 -6.03 18.00
N MET A 618 -11.64 -7.26 18.36
CA MET A 618 -11.27 -7.83 19.66
C MET A 618 -9.80 -8.22 19.63
N LEU A 619 -9.13 -7.97 20.73
CA LEU A 619 -7.72 -8.32 20.94
C LEU A 619 -7.60 -9.15 22.21
N PRO A 620 -7.89 -10.45 22.17
CA PRO A 620 -7.65 -11.31 23.30
C PRO A 620 -6.15 -11.39 23.57
N ILE A 621 -5.77 -11.31 24.84
CA ILE A 621 -4.41 -11.50 25.32
C ILE A 621 -4.41 -12.72 26.23
N GLU A 622 -3.53 -13.64 25.94
CA GLU A 622 -3.32 -14.87 26.71
C GLU A 622 -1.97 -14.81 27.41
N VAL A 623 -1.94 -15.14 28.69
CA VAL A 623 -0.72 -15.21 29.47
C VAL A 623 -0.65 -16.57 30.15
N SER A 624 0.44 -17.27 29.93
CA SER A 624 0.75 -18.56 30.56
C SER A 624 2.00 -18.44 31.44
N ILE A 625 1.93 -19.03 32.60
CA ILE A 625 3.03 -19.11 33.54
C ILE A 625 3.65 -20.52 33.45
N ILE A 626 4.91 -20.58 33.07
CA ILE A 626 5.65 -21.82 32.90
C ILE A 626 6.46 -22.07 34.19
N PRO A 627 6.15 -23.12 34.98
CA PRO A 627 6.84 -23.40 36.19
C PRO A 627 8.29 -23.85 35.93
N SER A 628 9.17 -23.63 36.92
CA SER A 628 10.60 -23.98 36.81
C SER A 628 11.38 -23.25 35.72
N GLY A 629 10.97 -21.99 35.43
CA GLY A 629 11.67 -21.09 34.50
C GLY A 629 12.82 -20.30 35.13
N SER A 630 13.36 -19.38 34.37
CA SER A 630 14.49 -18.51 34.76
C SER A 630 14.10 -17.02 34.93
N GLY A 631 12.80 -16.70 34.90
CA GLY A 631 12.28 -15.35 34.90
C GLY A 631 12.23 -14.71 33.48
N LYS A 632 12.35 -15.54 32.44
CA LYS A 632 12.28 -15.08 31.03
C LYS A 632 10.84 -14.65 30.67
N VAL A 633 10.74 -13.59 29.92
CA VAL A 633 9.46 -13.15 29.30
C VAL A 633 9.52 -13.41 27.81
N GLU A 634 8.59 -14.21 27.33
CA GLU A 634 8.44 -14.51 25.90
C GLU A 634 7.16 -13.86 25.38
N ILE A 635 7.27 -13.17 24.26
CA ILE A 635 6.15 -12.44 23.67
C ILE A 635 5.97 -12.94 22.24
N THR A 636 4.76 -13.42 21.90
CA THR A 636 4.42 -13.96 20.59
C THR A 636 3.11 -13.38 20.06
N GLY A 637 2.84 -13.48 18.75
CA GLY A 637 1.61 -13.00 18.12
C GLY A 637 1.79 -11.75 17.26
N SER A 638 2.98 -11.53 16.67
CA SER A 638 3.32 -10.39 15.81
C SER A 638 3.05 -9.03 16.46
N LEU A 639 3.48 -8.88 17.73
CA LEU A 639 3.39 -7.63 18.46
C LEU A 639 4.51 -6.68 18.02
N GLY A 640 4.15 -5.44 17.67
CA GLY A 640 5.10 -4.37 17.39
C GLY A 640 5.83 -3.88 18.64
N ASP A 641 6.75 -2.95 18.46
CA ASP A 641 7.65 -2.53 19.54
C ASP A 641 6.92 -1.74 20.63
N VAL A 642 5.91 -0.95 20.29
CA VAL A 642 5.08 -0.22 21.27
C VAL A 642 4.29 -1.19 22.16
N MET A 643 3.74 -2.28 21.59
CA MET A 643 3.05 -3.30 22.39
C MET A 643 4.00 -4.12 23.26
N LYS A 644 5.21 -4.40 22.80
CA LYS A 644 6.25 -5.06 23.59
C LYS A 644 6.67 -4.19 24.78
N GLU A 645 6.83 -2.89 24.56
CA GLU A 645 7.08 -1.92 25.65
C GLU A 645 5.93 -1.92 26.66
N SER A 646 4.67 -1.88 26.17
CA SER A 646 3.49 -1.99 27.04
C SER A 646 3.47 -3.29 27.87
N ALA A 647 3.93 -4.41 27.31
CA ALA A 647 4.04 -5.67 28.04
C ALA A 647 5.12 -5.61 29.15
N HIS A 648 6.24 -4.93 28.89
CA HIS A 648 7.28 -4.68 29.92
C HIS A 648 6.81 -3.74 31.02
N LEU A 649 6.03 -2.71 30.68
CA LEU A 649 5.38 -1.82 31.65
C LEU A 649 4.39 -2.60 32.53
N ALA A 650 3.56 -3.47 31.92
CA ALA A 650 2.62 -4.34 32.62
C ALA A 650 3.33 -5.25 33.62
N LEU A 651 4.44 -5.85 33.22
CA LEU A 651 5.26 -6.69 34.11
C LEU A 651 5.85 -5.89 35.28
N THR A 652 6.34 -4.69 35.01
CA THR A 652 6.90 -3.82 36.05
C THR A 652 5.83 -3.44 37.07
N TYR A 653 4.63 -3.05 36.60
CA TYR A 653 3.49 -2.75 37.46
C TYR A 653 3.10 -3.97 38.32
N ALA A 654 3.01 -5.17 37.72
CA ALA A 654 2.69 -6.39 38.44
C ALA A 654 3.73 -6.73 39.54
N ARG A 655 5.02 -6.47 39.27
CA ARG A 655 6.10 -6.66 40.26
C ARG A 655 5.99 -5.69 41.43
N VAL A 656 5.75 -4.41 41.15
CA VAL A 656 5.62 -3.35 42.16
C VAL A 656 4.42 -3.60 43.07
N HIS A 657 3.31 -4.11 42.51
CA HIS A 657 2.08 -4.33 43.25
C HIS A 657 1.84 -5.80 43.61
N ALA A 658 2.87 -6.62 43.59
CA ALA A 658 2.80 -8.09 43.85
C ALA A 658 2.09 -8.41 45.17
N GLU A 659 2.40 -7.68 46.23
CA GLU A 659 1.79 -7.91 47.57
C GLU A 659 0.28 -7.61 47.56
N THR A 660 -0.14 -6.57 46.84
CA THR A 660 -1.56 -6.13 46.74
C THR A 660 -2.42 -7.21 46.08
N TYR A 661 -1.87 -7.94 45.12
CA TYR A 661 -2.57 -8.98 44.36
C TYR A 661 -2.18 -10.40 44.82
N HIS A 662 -1.54 -10.55 46.00
CA HIS A 662 -1.13 -11.83 46.59
C HIS A 662 -0.26 -12.68 45.69
N ILE A 663 0.60 -12.03 44.89
CA ILE A 663 1.56 -12.70 44.01
C ILE A 663 2.84 -12.96 44.79
N ALA A 664 3.25 -14.21 44.90
CA ALA A 664 4.49 -14.56 45.58
C ALA A 664 5.69 -14.03 44.78
N PRO A 665 6.67 -13.34 45.39
CA PRO A 665 7.85 -12.79 44.72
C PRO A 665 8.66 -13.84 43.94
N ASP A 666 8.64 -15.10 44.38
CA ASP A 666 9.34 -16.20 43.73
C ASP A 666 8.74 -16.53 42.34
N LYS A 667 7.44 -16.22 42.11
CA LYS A 667 6.81 -16.43 40.80
C LYS A 667 7.51 -15.64 39.72
N PHE A 668 8.10 -14.47 40.00
CA PHE A 668 8.81 -13.66 39.01
C PHE A 668 10.24 -14.14 38.70
N LYS A 669 10.83 -14.95 39.58
CA LYS A 669 12.21 -15.42 39.43
C LYS A 669 12.28 -16.87 38.94
N ASN A 670 11.32 -17.68 39.35
CA ASN A 670 11.35 -19.15 39.18
C ASN A 670 10.35 -19.62 38.12
N THR A 671 9.68 -18.72 37.40
CA THR A 671 8.78 -19.06 36.28
C THR A 671 9.09 -18.24 35.07
N ASP A 672 8.90 -18.80 33.88
CA ASP A 672 8.89 -18.04 32.66
C ASP A 672 7.45 -17.60 32.34
N ILE A 673 7.33 -16.41 31.76
CA ILE A 673 6.04 -15.80 31.43
C ILE A 673 5.93 -15.76 29.91
N HIS A 674 4.91 -16.40 29.37
CA HIS A 674 4.62 -16.35 27.94
C HIS A 674 3.36 -15.52 27.71
N ILE A 675 3.51 -14.41 26.98
CA ILE A 675 2.42 -13.52 26.56
C ILE A 675 2.14 -13.78 25.09
N HIS A 676 0.90 -14.10 24.76
CA HIS A 676 0.48 -14.40 23.40
C HIS A 676 -0.72 -13.56 22.99
N ALA A 677 -0.69 -12.98 21.79
CA ALA A 677 -1.86 -12.42 21.14
C ALA A 677 -2.24 -13.29 19.93
N PRO A 678 -3.38 -14.01 19.97
CA PRO A 678 -3.83 -14.85 18.86
C PRO A 678 -3.92 -14.10 17.52
N GLU A 679 -4.00 -14.85 16.41
CA GLU A 679 -3.96 -14.33 15.04
C GLU A 679 -2.63 -13.65 14.67
N GLY A 680 -1.52 -14.39 14.84
CA GLY A 680 -0.15 -13.91 14.58
C GLY A 680 0.15 -13.49 13.12
N ALA A 681 -0.73 -13.81 12.17
CA ALA A 681 -0.61 -13.37 10.79
C ALA A 681 -0.90 -11.87 10.57
N VAL A 682 -1.54 -11.21 11.55
CA VAL A 682 -1.87 -9.78 11.49
C VAL A 682 -0.94 -9.04 12.45
N PRO A 683 -0.07 -8.13 11.96
CA PRO A 683 0.74 -7.30 12.82
C PRO A 683 -0.12 -6.43 13.74
N LYS A 684 0.25 -6.35 15.02
CA LYS A 684 -0.47 -5.60 16.03
C LYS A 684 0.50 -4.65 16.73
N ASP A 685 0.21 -3.36 16.69
CA ASP A 685 1.00 -2.37 17.41
C ASP A 685 0.12 -1.28 18.00
N GLY A 686 0.56 -0.69 19.10
CA GLY A 686 -0.11 0.42 19.75
C GLY A 686 -0.16 0.32 21.28
N PRO A 687 -0.21 1.45 21.99
CA PRO A 687 -0.14 1.50 23.44
C PRO A 687 -1.45 1.12 24.15
N SER A 688 -2.59 1.11 23.45
CA SER A 688 -3.93 0.96 24.03
C SER A 688 -4.25 -0.43 24.60
N ALA A 689 -3.34 -1.41 24.45
CA ALA A 689 -3.46 -2.74 25.03
C ALA A 689 -2.88 -2.85 26.44
N GLY A 690 -2.27 -1.81 26.99
CA GLY A 690 -1.59 -1.82 28.27
C GLY A 690 -2.46 -2.33 29.43
N VAL A 691 -3.69 -1.84 29.54
CA VAL A 691 -4.63 -2.33 30.57
C VAL A 691 -4.95 -3.83 30.42
N THR A 692 -5.09 -4.30 29.18
CA THR A 692 -5.40 -5.70 28.88
C THR A 692 -4.24 -6.61 29.23
N LEU A 693 -3.03 -6.24 28.80
CA LEU A 693 -1.78 -6.94 29.10
C LEU A 693 -1.58 -7.06 30.61
N THR A 694 -1.78 -5.96 31.36
CA THR A 694 -1.62 -5.95 32.81
C THR A 694 -2.66 -6.84 33.48
N THR A 695 -3.91 -6.78 33.03
CA THR A 695 -5.00 -7.60 33.61
C THR A 695 -4.75 -9.08 33.37
N ALA A 696 -4.41 -9.49 32.16
CA ALA A 696 -4.09 -10.88 31.84
C ALA A 696 -2.88 -11.39 32.63
N LEU A 697 -1.85 -10.55 32.77
CA LEU A 697 -0.62 -10.90 33.51
C LEU A 697 -0.88 -11.06 35.01
N ILE A 698 -1.60 -10.11 35.63
CA ILE A 698 -1.94 -10.19 37.06
C ILE A 698 -2.87 -11.38 37.29
N SER A 699 -3.84 -11.62 36.42
CA SER A 699 -4.72 -12.80 36.48
C SER A 699 -3.90 -14.10 36.47
N ALA A 700 -2.99 -14.24 35.53
CA ALA A 700 -2.13 -15.44 35.40
C ALA A 700 -1.24 -15.64 36.64
N LEU A 701 -0.65 -14.58 37.18
CA LEU A 701 0.25 -14.64 38.34
C LEU A 701 -0.50 -14.85 39.65
N SER A 702 -1.69 -14.26 39.80
CA SER A 702 -2.54 -14.42 41.01
C SER A 702 -3.48 -15.61 40.95
N GLU A 703 -3.63 -16.25 39.79
CA GLU A 703 -4.55 -17.37 39.52
C GLU A 703 -6.04 -16.98 39.73
N ILE A 704 -6.34 -15.68 39.57
CA ILE A 704 -7.70 -15.13 39.65
C ILE A 704 -8.26 -15.00 38.24
N PRO A 705 -9.46 -15.60 37.96
CA PRO A 705 -10.02 -15.53 36.62
C PRO A 705 -10.51 -14.12 36.25
N VAL A 706 -10.42 -13.79 34.95
CA VAL A 706 -10.96 -12.57 34.37
C VAL A 706 -12.37 -12.84 33.85
N ARG A 707 -13.25 -11.89 33.98
CA ARG A 707 -14.61 -11.93 33.40
C ARG A 707 -14.56 -11.98 31.87
N HIS A 708 -15.27 -12.94 31.29
CA HIS A 708 -15.38 -13.13 29.85
C HIS A 708 -16.29 -12.11 29.16
N ASP A 709 -17.30 -11.58 29.87
CA ASP A 709 -18.29 -10.63 29.36
C ASP A 709 -17.81 -9.17 29.36
N LEU A 710 -16.52 -8.96 29.68
CA LEU A 710 -15.88 -7.66 29.81
C LEU A 710 -14.74 -7.51 28.81
N ALA A 711 -14.68 -6.35 28.16
CA ALA A 711 -13.52 -5.93 27.37
C ALA A 711 -12.94 -4.62 27.91
N MET A 712 -11.69 -4.35 27.56
CA MET A 712 -11.01 -3.15 28.06
C MET A 712 -10.08 -2.55 27.02
N THR A 713 -9.82 -1.26 27.15
CA THR A 713 -8.82 -0.54 26.35
C THR A 713 -8.25 0.61 27.17
N GLY A 714 -6.98 0.87 27.06
CA GLY A 714 -6.29 1.97 27.75
C GLY A 714 -4.79 1.80 27.68
N GLU A 715 -4.08 2.89 27.56
CA GLU A 715 -2.64 2.95 27.74
C GLU A 715 -2.33 3.05 29.24
N ILE A 716 -1.20 2.55 29.68
CA ILE A 716 -0.81 2.57 31.09
C ILE A 716 0.48 3.31 31.32
N THR A 717 0.60 3.93 32.47
CA THR A 717 1.88 4.46 33.00
C THR A 717 2.49 3.51 34.01
N LEU A 718 3.77 3.72 34.34
CA LEU A 718 4.46 2.97 35.41
C LEU A 718 3.75 3.04 36.78
N HIS A 719 3.01 4.13 37.02
CA HIS A 719 2.27 4.36 38.28
C HIS A 719 0.84 3.81 38.26
N GLY A 720 0.42 3.20 37.13
CA GLY A 720 -0.90 2.61 36.98
C GLY A 720 -2.00 3.56 36.51
N ASN A 721 -1.68 4.80 36.15
CA ASN A 721 -2.67 5.69 35.54
C ASN A 721 -3.07 5.18 34.17
N VAL A 722 -4.35 5.30 33.82
CA VAL A 722 -4.91 4.91 32.54
C VAL A 722 -5.03 6.14 31.66
N LEU A 723 -4.28 6.16 30.56
CA LEU A 723 -4.23 7.25 29.59
C LEU A 723 -5.27 7.09 28.46
N PRO A 724 -5.66 8.18 27.81
CA PRO A 724 -6.65 8.16 26.74
C PRO A 724 -6.20 7.39 25.50
N ILE A 725 -7.19 6.93 24.73
CA ILE A 725 -6.98 6.15 23.50
C ILE A 725 -7.76 6.73 22.34
N GLY A 726 -7.35 6.39 21.11
CA GLY A 726 -8.12 6.69 19.90
C GLY A 726 -9.06 5.56 19.48
N GLY A 727 -10.05 5.91 18.62
CA GLY A 727 -10.93 4.93 17.97
C GLY A 727 -11.94 4.27 18.91
N LEU A 728 -12.48 5.00 19.90
CA LEU A 728 -13.44 4.44 20.84
C LEU A 728 -14.73 3.98 20.15
N LYS A 729 -15.18 4.69 19.11
CA LYS A 729 -16.35 4.33 18.31
C LYS A 729 -16.20 2.94 17.69
N GLU A 730 -15.09 2.70 17.00
CA GLU A 730 -14.80 1.45 16.33
C GLU A 730 -14.57 0.30 17.34
N LYS A 731 -13.82 0.57 18.40
CA LYS A 731 -13.58 -0.39 19.47
C LYS A 731 -14.85 -0.85 20.16
N SER A 732 -15.76 0.10 20.42
CA SER A 732 -17.06 -0.20 21.04
C SER A 732 -17.96 -1.06 20.15
N MET A 733 -17.92 -0.81 18.82
CA MET A 733 -18.62 -1.65 17.84
C MET A 733 -18.09 -3.07 17.79
N ALA A 734 -16.77 -3.27 17.93
CA ALA A 734 -16.20 -4.61 18.02
C ALA A 734 -16.71 -5.35 19.24
N ALA A 735 -16.72 -4.70 20.41
CA ALA A 735 -17.26 -5.27 21.63
C ALA A 735 -18.74 -5.65 21.48
N PHE A 736 -19.54 -4.77 20.90
CA PHE A 736 -20.96 -5.02 20.65
C PHE A 736 -21.21 -6.21 19.72
N ARG A 737 -20.45 -6.30 18.62
CA ARG A 737 -20.55 -7.40 17.63
C ARG A 737 -20.28 -8.76 18.26
N GLU A 738 -19.31 -8.83 19.15
CA GLU A 738 -18.92 -10.07 19.81
C GLU A 738 -19.74 -10.36 21.09
N GLY A 739 -20.74 -9.51 21.41
CA GLY A 739 -21.67 -9.73 22.53
C GLY A 739 -21.11 -9.38 23.91
N ILE A 740 -20.07 -8.56 23.98
CA ILE A 740 -19.52 -8.06 25.25
C ILE A 740 -20.52 -7.10 25.90
N SER A 741 -20.80 -7.35 27.18
CA SER A 741 -21.77 -6.58 27.96
C SER A 741 -21.17 -5.34 28.62
N THR A 742 -19.87 -5.35 28.90
CA THR A 742 -19.20 -4.29 29.68
C THR A 742 -17.87 -3.90 29.02
N VAL A 743 -17.63 -2.59 28.84
CA VAL A 743 -16.36 -2.08 28.32
C VAL A 743 -15.76 -1.09 29.31
N LEU A 744 -14.51 -1.34 29.72
CA LEU A 744 -13.71 -0.38 30.51
C LEU A 744 -12.99 0.57 29.56
N ILE A 745 -13.19 1.87 29.81
CA ILE A 745 -12.59 2.94 28.99
C ILE A 745 -11.82 3.89 29.88
N PRO A 746 -10.79 4.60 29.39
CA PRO A 746 -10.15 5.66 30.15
C PRO A 746 -11.13 6.78 30.50
N GLU A 747 -11.01 7.35 31.72
CA GLU A 747 -11.86 8.47 32.17
C GLU A 747 -11.80 9.66 31.20
N ALA A 748 -10.63 9.93 30.61
CA ALA A 748 -10.41 11.01 29.64
C ALA A 748 -11.17 10.79 28.32
N ASN A 749 -11.59 9.55 27.98
CA ASN A 749 -12.39 9.24 26.79
C ASN A 749 -13.92 9.30 27.04
N LYS A 750 -14.35 9.79 28.21
CA LYS A 750 -15.77 9.98 28.49
C LYS A 750 -16.50 10.90 27.48
N PRO A 751 -15.89 12.01 27.01
CA PRO A 751 -16.49 12.83 25.95
C PRO A 751 -16.68 12.06 24.62
N ASP A 752 -15.81 11.13 24.29
CA ASP A 752 -15.86 10.37 23.04
C ASP A 752 -17.05 9.41 22.98
N LEU A 753 -17.70 9.14 24.11
CA LEU A 753 -18.96 8.39 24.15
C LEU A 753 -20.08 9.09 23.36
N TYR A 754 -19.97 10.40 23.13
CA TYR A 754 -20.91 11.11 22.26
C TYR A 754 -20.91 10.55 20.82
N GLU A 755 -19.78 10.08 20.34
CA GLU A 755 -19.62 9.54 18.99
C GLU A 755 -20.06 8.07 18.83
N VAL A 756 -20.25 7.36 19.95
CA VAL A 756 -20.67 5.95 19.95
C VAL A 756 -22.14 5.85 19.58
N ASP A 757 -22.48 4.86 18.72
CA ASP A 757 -23.85 4.62 18.27
C ASP A 757 -24.81 4.33 19.42
N GLU A 758 -26.04 4.83 19.32
CA GLU A 758 -27.06 4.67 20.34
C GLU A 758 -27.45 3.20 20.60
N GLU A 759 -27.39 2.35 19.58
CA GLU A 759 -27.62 0.91 19.76
C GLU A 759 -26.55 0.27 20.64
N VAL A 760 -25.29 0.67 20.45
CA VAL A 760 -24.15 0.19 21.24
C VAL A 760 -24.25 0.71 22.68
N LYS A 761 -24.61 1.98 22.89
CA LYS A 761 -24.79 2.56 24.23
C LYS A 761 -25.89 1.87 25.03
N LYS A 762 -26.94 1.37 24.36
CA LYS A 762 -28.02 0.62 25.00
C LYS A 762 -27.61 -0.82 25.36
N ALA A 763 -26.76 -1.44 24.59
CA ALA A 763 -26.37 -2.84 24.72
C ALA A 763 -25.12 -3.03 25.58
N VAL A 764 -24.19 -2.08 25.56
CA VAL A 764 -22.89 -2.15 26.21
C VAL A 764 -22.80 -1.13 27.34
N LYS A 765 -22.41 -1.58 28.51
CA LYS A 765 -22.17 -0.72 29.67
C LYS A 765 -20.75 -0.20 29.65
N PHE A 766 -20.57 1.09 29.50
CA PHE A 766 -19.25 1.73 29.57
C PHE A 766 -18.94 2.15 31.02
N ILE A 767 -17.75 1.75 31.48
CA ILE A 767 -17.26 2.11 32.82
C ILE A 767 -15.96 2.89 32.64
N PRO A 768 -15.97 4.20 32.91
CA PRO A 768 -14.76 5.02 32.91
C PRO A 768 -13.85 4.63 34.07
N VAL A 769 -12.55 4.51 33.81
CA VAL A 769 -11.52 4.18 34.79
C VAL A 769 -10.31 5.12 34.63
N SER A 770 -9.75 5.56 35.73
CA SER A 770 -8.57 6.44 35.77
C SER A 770 -7.30 5.72 36.21
N ASP A 771 -7.44 4.55 36.81
CA ASP A 771 -6.34 3.79 37.41
C ASP A 771 -6.53 2.29 37.21
N LEU A 772 -5.42 1.56 37.11
CA LEU A 772 -5.40 0.09 36.96
C LEU A 772 -6.07 -0.67 38.11
N SER A 773 -6.05 -0.14 39.32
CA SER A 773 -6.73 -0.76 40.46
C SER A 773 -8.25 -0.85 40.23
N GLN A 774 -8.83 0.20 39.61
CA GLN A 774 -10.24 0.19 39.22
C GLN A 774 -10.49 -0.86 38.11
N VAL A 775 -9.60 -0.92 37.10
CA VAL A 775 -9.70 -1.92 36.04
C VAL A 775 -9.73 -3.34 36.62
N LEU A 776 -8.76 -3.66 37.44
CA LEU A 776 -8.62 -5.00 38.05
C LEU A 776 -9.78 -5.34 38.96
N LYS A 777 -10.33 -4.35 39.69
CA LYS A 777 -11.51 -4.55 40.54
C LYS A 777 -12.75 -4.94 39.71
N HIS A 778 -12.90 -4.43 38.50
CA HIS A 778 -14.03 -4.76 37.63
C HIS A 778 -13.79 -6.01 36.81
N ALA A 779 -12.54 -6.28 36.44
CA ALA A 779 -12.17 -7.35 35.52
C ALA A 779 -11.93 -8.69 36.23
N LEU A 780 -11.34 -8.69 37.44
CA LEU A 780 -11.03 -9.90 38.19
C LEU A 780 -12.20 -10.37 39.04
N ILE A 781 -12.44 -11.68 39.07
CA ILE A 781 -13.44 -12.32 39.90
C ILE A 781 -12.77 -12.64 41.24
N LEU A 782 -12.75 -11.64 42.12
CA LEU A 782 -12.23 -11.85 43.46
C LEU A 782 -13.10 -12.84 44.21
N PRO A 783 -12.54 -13.85 44.90
CA PRO A 783 -13.31 -14.76 45.77
C PRO A 783 -14.04 -13.90 46.80
N ALA A 784 -15.34 -14.13 46.95
CA ALA A 784 -16.15 -13.45 47.97
C ALA A 784 -15.41 -13.54 49.30
N ALA A 785 -15.11 -12.40 49.91
CA ALA A 785 -14.40 -12.37 51.18
C ALA A 785 -15.18 -13.19 52.19
N SER A 786 -14.77 -14.42 52.46
CA SER A 786 -15.28 -15.24 53.59
C SER A 786 -14.95 -14.48 54.86
N ALA A 787 -15.99 -14.01 55.55
CA ALA A 787 -15.84 -13.41 56.85
C ALA A 787 -15.03 -14.32 57.76
N ALA A 788 -14.11 -13.71 58.44
CA ALA A 788 -13.31 -14.25 59.55
C ALA A 788 -11.85 -14.70 59.24
N HIS A 789 -10.96 -13.76 59.35
CA HIS A 789 -9.85 -13.94 60.29
C HIS A 789 -9.37 -12.57 60.78
N LYS A 790 -9.97 -12.10 61.86
CA LYS A 790 -9.32 -11.17 62.76
C LYS A 790 -8.06 -11.83 63.31
N ARG A 791 -6.95 -11.59 62.69
CA ARG A 791 -5.66 -11.80 63.33
C ARG A 791 -5.34 -10.54 64.11
N THR A 792 -5.49 -10.69 65.45
CA THR A 792 -4.97 -9.79 66.45
C THR A 792 -3.52 -9.46 66.19
N MET A 793 -3.22 -8.20 65.96
CA MET A 793 -1.86 -7.68 65.96
C MET A 793 -1.26 -7.80 67.36
N PRO A 794 -0.01 -8.23 67.54
CA PRO A 794 0.65 -8.13 68.86
C PRO A 794 0.92 -6.68 69.16
N GLN A 795 0.56 -6.21 70.35
CA GLN A 795 0.88 -4.90 70.90
C GLN A 795 2.38 -4.70 70.94
N ALA A 796 2.91 -3.75 70.22
CA ALA A 796 4.29 -3.27 70.35
C ALA A 796 4.42 -2.45 71.64
N THR A 797 5.26 -2.96 72.52
CA THR A 797 5.70 -2.36 73.79
C THR A 797 6.29 -0.96 73.56
N GLN A 798 5.72 0.06 74.21
CA GLN A 798 6.32 1.37 74.36
C GLN A 798 7.62 1.26 75.15
N LEU A 799 8.74 1.65 74.52
CA LEU A 799 9.95 2.06 75.23
C LEU A 799 10.05 3.57 75.19
N ILE A 800 9.87 4.15 76.37
CA ILE A 800 10.11 5.54 76.72
C ILE A 800 11.64 5.76 76.58
N ALA A 801 12.05 6.82 75.87
CA ALA A 801 13.37 7.40 76.05
C ALA A 801 13.22 8.93 76.15
N THR A 802 13.60 9.43 77.29
CA THR A 802 13.71 10.82 77.73
C THR A 802 14.88 11.56 77.10
N GLU A 803 14.67 12.83 76.79
CA GLU A 803 15.53 14.01 76.88
C GLU A 803 17.00 13.94 76.45
N GLN A 804 17.53 14.88 75.62
CA GLN A 804 17.83 16.32 75.93
C GLN A 804 18.43 16.96 74.65
N SER A 805 17.86 18.08 74.20
CA SER A 805 18.42 19.40 74.15
C SER A 805 19.88 19.56 73.76
N THR A 806 20.15 20.18 72.64
CA THR A 806 20.80 21.52 72.56
C THR A 806 20.88 22.05 71.12
N ALA A 807 20.64 23.33 71.06
CA ALA A 807 20.65 24.20 69.89
C ALA A 807 22.03 24.39 69.29
N LYS A 808 22.07 24.70 67.96
CA LYS A 808 22.74 25.88 67.40
C LYS A 808 22.63 25.83 65.85
N GLU A 809 21.92 26.78 65.31
CA GLU A 809 22.29 27.46 64.06
C GLU A 809 23.52 28.35 64.30
N PRO A 810 24.23 28.84 63.29
CA PRO A 810 23.73 29.49 62.07
C PRO A 810 24.67 29.47 60.82
N ALA A 811 24.17 30.14 59.82
CA ALA A 811 24.82 30.90 58.72
C ALA A 811 25.41 30.15 57.54
N ALA A 812 24.84 30.28 56.41
CA ALA A 812 24.88 31.25 55.31
C ALA A 812 26.25 31.36 54.61
N VAL A 813 26.13 31.42 53.27
CA VAL A 813 27.00 32.02 52.24
C VAL A 813 27.60 31.03 51.24
N MET A 814 27.17 30.96 50.12
CA MET A 814 27.26 31.32 48.68
C MET A 814 26.72 30.25 47.78
#